data_bd4a9fccfa9efa27c52a309946363c59
#
_entry.id   bd4a9fccfa9efa27c52a309946363c59
#
_cell.length_a   1.000
_cell.length_b   1.000
_cell.length_c   1.000
_cell.angle_alpha   90.00
_cell.angle_beta   90.00
_cell.angle_gamma   90.00
#
_symmetry.space_group_name_H-M   'P 1'
#
loop_
_entity.id
_entity.type
_entity.pdbx_description
1 polymer ?
#
loop_
_entity_poly.entity_id
_entity_poly.type
_entity_poly.pdbx_seq_one_letter_code
_entity_poly.pdbx_strand_id
1 'polypeptide(L)'
;MADQKFISVRGAREHNLKSIDVDIPRDQFVVITGLSGSGKSSLAFDTVYAEGQRRYVESLSAYARQFLDMMEKPDVDQISGLSPAISIEQKTTSKNPRSTVGTVTEIYDYLRLLFARAGTPYSPATGLPIEAQQVQDMVDRVAAMHEGTRAYLLAPIVRDRKGEYRKEFLELRKQGFQRVKVDGAFYELDDPPTLDKKFRHDIDVVVDRIVVRAGIETRLADSFRTALDLADGIAILETAPDEGDPERVTFSENFACPVSGFTISEIEPRLFSFNAPFGACPECDGLGQERFFDERLVVPDETLKVRDGAIAPWRKGKSPYFTQTIEAISKHYGVSMNVSWKDLPAAVKKVFLHGSGDQEIKFRYDDGGRVYQVTRGFEGVIPNMQRRYRETDSSWVREEFENYQNNQPCGSCNGFRLRPEALAVKIANLHVGELVQMSIRDALSWCESVPEHLSDQKNQIAAAILKEIRERLGFLNNVGLEYLTLSRNAGTLSGGESQRIRLASQIGSGLTGVLYVLDEPSIGLHQRDNDRLLTTLKNLRDQGNTVIVVEHDEEAIREADYVFDIGPGAGVHGGHVVSRGTPAEVAADLNSLTGQYLQGIKEIAVPAVRRSGNGKMLTVVKATGNNLKSVTADFPLGKLICVTGVSGGGKSTLTIETLFKTASMRLNGAKQTPAPCETIKGLEFLDKVIDIDQRPIGRTPRSNPATYTGAFTPIRDWFAGLPEAKTRGYKPGRFSFNVKGGRCEACQGDGVIKIEMHFLPDVYVTCETCNGARYNRETLEVKFKGKSIADVLDMTVEDAQAFFQAVPSIREKMDALVRVGLGYIKVGQQATTLSGGEAQRVKLSKELAKRSTGRTLYILDEPTTGLHFEDVRKLLEVLHELVDQGNSVVVIEHNLDVVKTADWIIDIGPEGGNGGGRIVAAGTPETIIKRKSSYTGHYLKMLLKDRKLAAE
;
A
#
# COMPACT_ATOMS: atom_id res chain seq x y z
N MET A 1 -6.65 32.29 31.82
CA MET A 1 -7.87 31.64 31.36
C MET A 1 -8.21 30.60 32.44
N ALA A 2 -9.44 30.62 32.99
CA ALA A 2 -9.83 29.64 34.01
C ALA A 2 -9.63 28.23 33.42
N ASP A 3 -9.05 27.31 34.20
CA ASP A 3 -8.88 25.89 33.88
C ASP A 3 -10.22 25.27 33.52
N GLN A 4 -10.54 25.26 32.21
CA GLN A 4 -11.76 24.64 31.71
C GLN A 4 -11.52 23.13 31.68
N LYS A 5 -12.05 22.41 32.66
CA LYS A 5 -11.83 20.96 32.85
C LYS A 5 -12.53 20.08 31.82
N PHE A 6 -13.45 20.65 31.01
CA PHE A 6 -14.26 19.90 30.06
C PHE A 6 -14.30 20.58 28.68
N ILE A 7 -14.39 19.77 27.65
CA ILE A 7 -14.89 20.17 26.34
C ILE A 7 -16.41 20.00 26.41
N SER A 8 -17.13 21.12 26.41
CA SER A 8 -18.60 21.12 26.57
C SER A 8 -19.27 21.28 25.21
N VAL A 9 -20.02 20.29 24.79
CA VAL A 9 -20.82 20.25 23.56
C VAL A 9 -22.26 20.37 23.95
N ARG A 10 -23.03 21.26 23.31
CA ARG A 10 -24.45 21.49 23.57
C ARG A 10 -25.24 21.41 22.26
N GLY A 11 -26.29 20.63 22.25
CA GLY A 11 -27.27 20.52 21.17
C GLY A 11 -26.66 19.94 19.89
N ALA A 12 -25.80 18.93 19.96
CA ALA A 12 -25.22 18.30 18.77
C ALA A 12 -26.28 17.50 17.99
N ARG A 13 -26.47 17.83 16.69
CA ARG A 13 -27.47 17.24 15.80
C ARG A 13 -26.89 16.68 14.50
N GLU A 14 -25.58 16.58 14.43
CA GLU A 14 -24.93 16.09 13.22
C GLU A 14 -25.38 14.67 12.87
N HIS A 15 -25.75 14.44 11.63
CA HIS A 15 -26.26 13.16 11.09
C HIS A 15 -27.44 12.60 11.89
N ASN A 16 -27.21 11.55 12.70
CA ASN A 16 -28.23 10.89 13.48
C ASN A 16 -28.26 11.30 14.96
N LEU A 17 -27.44 12.24 15.42
CA LEU A 17 -27.42 12.73 16.79
C LEU A 17 -28.72 13.45 17.13
N LYS A 18 -29.23 13.22 18.34
CA LYS A 18 -30.55 13.69 18.80
C LYS A 18 -30.45 14.90 19.75
N SER A 19 -29.75 15.97 19.30
CA SER A 19 -29.55 17.20 20.08
C SER A 19 -28.94 16.89 21.46
N ILE A 20 -27.83 16.18 21.45
CA ILE A 20 -27.19 15.70 22.67
C ILE A 20 -26.28 16.75 23.31
N ASP A 21 -26.25 16.72 24.65
CA ASP A 21 -25.34 17.49 25.48
C ASP A 21 -24.29 16.57 26.12
N VAL A 22 -23.03 16.88 25.92
CA VAL A 22 -21.92 16.10 26.50
C VAL A 22 -20.83 17.02 27.06
N ASP A 23 -20.25 16.61 28.17
CA ASP A 23 -19.10 17.24 28.80
C ASP A 23 -17.95 16.20 28.78
N ILE A 24 -17.01 16.37 27.87
CA ILE A 24 -15.88 15.47 27.67
C ILE A 24 -14.72 15.97 28.53
N PRO A 25 -14.21 15.16 29.49
CA PRO A 25 -13.13 15.57 30.34
C PRO A 25 -11.84 15.79 29.53
N ARG A 26 -11.11 16.87 29.86
CA ARG A 26 -9.82 17.17 29.23
C ARG A 26 -8.68 16.44 29.96
N ASP A 27 -7.56 16.28 29.23
CA ASP A 27 -6.35 15.64 29.72
C ASP A 27 -6.59 14.21 30.22
N GLN A 28 -7.55 13.53 29.60
CA GLN A 28 -7.93 12.15 29.86
C GLN A 28 -7.97 11.31 28.59
N PHE A 29 -7.91 10.00 28.77
CA PHE A 29 -8.15 9.00 27.75
C PHE A 29 -9.63 8.65 27.75
N VAL A 30 -10.38 9.17 26.75
CA VAL A 30 -11.84 9.06 26.63
C VAL A 30 -12.18 8.10 25.50
N VAL A 31 -13.00 7.10 25.78
CA VAL A 31 -13.51 6.17 24.78
C VAL A 31 -14.97 6.47 24.46
N ILE A 32 -15.30 6.58 23.18
CA ILE A 32 -16.67 6.67 22.67
C ILE A 32 -17.00 5.32 22.01
N THR A 33 -17.94 4.59 22.60
CA THR A 33 -18.37 3.25 22.16
C THR A 33 -19.86 3.17 21.83
N GLY A 34 -20.35 2.02 21.42
CA GLY A 34 -21.76 1.76 21.06
C GLY A 34 -21.91 1.04 19.72
N LEU A 35 -23.11 0.68 19.31
CA LEU A 35 -23.39 -0.07 18.07
C LEU A 35 -22.84 0.60 16.82
N SER A 36 -22.57 -0.18 15.77
CA SER A 36 -22.22 0.36 14.45
C SER A 36 -23.36 1.23 13.93
N GLY A 37 -23.05 2.47 13.45
CA GLY A 37 -24.05 3.43 13.01
C GLY A 37 -24.84 4.12 14.13
N SER A 38 -24.43 4.03 15.41
CA SER A 38 -25.11 4.71 16.53
C SER A 38 -24.86 6.21 16.62
N GLY A 39 -23.86 6.78 15.93
CA GLY A 39 -23.51 8.20 15.94
C GLY A 39 -22.16 8.53 16.62
N LYS A 40 -21.34 7.53 16.93
CA LYS A 40 -20.01 7.72 17.56
C LYS A 40 -19.10 8.65 16.76
N SER A 41 -18.92 8.32 15.49
CA SER A 41 -18.07 9.11 14.60
C SER A 41 -18.66 10.50 14.34
N SER A 42 -19.99 10.61 14.28
CA SER A 42 -20.68 11.91 14.19
C SER A 42 -20.36 12.83 15.37
N LEU A 43 -20.29 12.29 16.59
CA LEU A 43 -19.88 13.06 17.76
C LEU A 43 -18.37 13.37 17.74
N ALA A 44 -17.52 12.35 17.55
CA ALA A 44 -16.07 12.48 17.68
C ALA A 44 -15.44 13.30 16.54
N PHE A 45 -15.79 12.96 15.28
CA PHE A 45 -15.15 13.52 14.09
C PHE A 45 -15.97 14.66 13.48
N ASP A 46 -17.24 14.41 13.16
CA ASP A 46 -18.06 15.39 12.43
C ASP A 46 -18.51 16.57 13.32
N THR A 47 -18.47 16.43 14.66
CA THR A 47 -18.80 17.50 15.61
C THR A 47 -17.55 18.07 16.30
N VAL A 48 -16.88 17.26 17.16
CA VAL A 48 -15.79 17.76 18.03
C VAL A 48 -14.54 18.10 17.25
N TYR A 49 -14.06 17.16 16.43
CA TYR A 49 -12.87 17.39 15.63
C TYR A 49 -13.09 18.45 14.54
N ALA A 50 -14.21 18.39 13.81
CA ALA A 50 -14.50 19.33 12.73
C ALA A 50 -14.53 20.78 13.22
N GLU A 51 -15.17 21.06 14.37
CA GLU A 51 -15.17 22.39 14.96
C GLU A 51 -13.79 22.80 15.50
N GLY A 52 -13.05 21.87 16.09
CA GLY A 52 -11.67 22.10 16.55
C GLY A 52 -10.76 22.50 15.42
N GLN A 53 -10.82 21.79 14.30
CA GLN A 53 -10.06 22.09 13.09
C GLN A 53 -10.50 23.42 12.46
N ARG A 54 -11.81 23.65 12.35
CA ARG A 54 -12.35 24.91 11.81
C ARG A 54 -11.81 26.13 12.57
N ARG A 55 -11.86 26.12 13.91
CA ARG A 55 -11.35 27.19 14.77
C ARG A 55 -9.82 27.35 14.64
N TYR A 56 -9.10 26.27 14.52
CA TYR A 56 -7.64 26.33 14.30
C TYR A 56 -7.32 27.01 12.98
N VAL A 57 -7.96 26.62 11.87
CA VAL A 57 -7.77 27.24 10.56
C VAL A 57 -8.20 28.72 10.58
N GLU A 58 -9.27 29.06 11.31
CA GLU A 58 -9.73 30.44 11.48
C GLU A 58 -8.68 31.33 12.17
N SER A 59 -7.87 30.75 13.05
CA SER A 59 -6.79 31.45 13.75
C SER A 59 -5.55 31.70 12.88
N LEU A 60 -5.45 31.05 11.72
CA LEU A 60 -4.32 31.15 10.79
C LEU A 60 -4.41 32.42 9.90
N SER A 61 -3.49 32.53 8.95
CA SER A 61 -3.39 33.69 8.02
C SER A 61 -4.64 33.88 7.15
N ALA A 62 -4.79 35.09 6.56
CA ALA A 62 -5.88 35.42 5.64
C ALA A 62 -5.94 34.45 4.43
N TYR A 63 -4.80 33.92 3.98
CA TYR A 63 -4.74 32.91 2.90
C TYR A 63 -5.38 31.57 3.35
N ALA A 64 -5.09 31.10 4.55
CA ALA A 64 -5.68 29.89 5.10
C ALA A 64 -7.20 30.04 5.29
N ARG A 65 -7.69 31.23 5.61
CA ARG A 65 -9.13 31.53 5.76
C ARG A 65 -9.94 31.35 4.47
N GLN A 66 -9.34 31.45 3.29
CA GLN A 66 -10.01 31.15 2.02
C GLN A 66 -10.51 29.71 1.94
N PHE A 67 -9.92 28.79 2.72
CA PHE A 67 -10.37 27.41 2.81
C PHE A 67 -11.48 27.21 3.82
N LEU A 68 -11.76 28.19 4.70
CA LEU A 68 -12.85 28.11 5.69
C LEU A 68 -14.23 28.13 5.05
N ASP A 69 -14.41 28.87 3.96
CA ASP A 69 -15.68 28.93 3.22
C ASP A 69 -16.07 27.56 2.63
N MET A 70 -15.11 26.62 2.58
CA MET A 70 -15.31 25.25 2.13
C MET A 70 -15.50 24.24 3.27
N MET A 71 -15.34 24.67 4.54
CA MET A 71 -15.53 23.82 5.71
C MET A 71 -16.94 24.04 6.28
N GLU A 72 -17.80 23.04 6.17
CA GLU A 72 -19.14 23.09 6.77
C GLU A 72 -19.03 23.21 8.29
N LYS A 73 -19.84 24.11 8.86
CA LYS A 73 -19.93 24.25 10.31
C LYS A 73 -20.80 23.09 10.84
N PRO A 74 -20.33 22.34 11.85
CA PRO A 74 -21.15 21.29 12.43
C PRO A 74 -22.50 21.80 12.96
N ASP A 75 -23.54 20.98 12.84
CA ASP A 75 -24.86 21.30 13.41
C ASP A 75 -24.87 21.09 14.93
N VAL A 76 -24.49 22.15 15.60
CA VAL A 76 -24.34 22.20 17.06
C VAL A 76 -24.67 23.60 17.59
N ASP A 77 -25.30 23.70 18.74
CA ASP A 77 -25.63 25.01 19.33
C ASP A 77 -24.36 25.71 19.83
N GLN A 78 -23.51 25.00 20.59
CA GLN A 78 -22.30 25.56 21.16
C GLN A 78 -21.28 24.45 21.47
N ILE A 79 -20.00 24.75 21.20
CA ILE A 79 -18.85 23.96 21.71
C ILE A 79 -17.87 24.92 22.40
N SER A 80 -17.43 24.57 23.60
CA SER A 80 -16.42 25.32 24.35
C SER A 80 -15.34 24.41 24.91
N GLY A 81 -14.17 24.96 25.26
CA GLY A 81 -13.04 24.20 25.82
C GLY A 81 -12.19 23.41 24.80
N LEU A 82 -12.38 23.60 23.51
CA LEU A 82 -11.60 22.93 22.47
C LEU A 82 -10.12 23.38 22.49
N SER A 83 -9.24 22.42 22.39
CA SER A 83 -7.83 22.58 22.03
C SER A 83 -7.63 22.41 20.51
N PRO A 84 -6.45 22.77 19.93
CA PRO A 84 -6.11 22.37 18.58
C PRO A 84 -6.31 20.86 18.40
N ALA A 85 -7.03 20.45 17.36
CA ALA A 85 -7.45 19.08 17.18
C ALA A 85 -6.70 18.39 16.04
N ILE A 86 -6.27 17.16 16.28
CA ILE A 86 -5.61 16.27 15.32
C ILE A 86 -6.44 15.01 15.18
N SER A 87 -6.81 14.69 13.93
CA SER A 87 -7.54 13.47 13.58
C SER A 87 -6.61 12.40 13.02
N ILE A 88 -6.80 11.17 13.48
CA ILE A 88 -6.10 9.98 12.97
C ILE A 88 -7.14 8.96 12.50
N GLU A 89 -7.62 9.16 11.26
CA GLU A 89 -8.62 8.32 10.61
C GLU A 89 -8.00 7.18 9.81
N GLN A 90 -8.80 6.15 9.53
CA GLN A 90 -8.41 5.00 8.69
C GLN A 90 -8.36 5.29 7.19
N LYS A 91 -8.67 6.50 6.73
CA LYS A 91 -8.77 6.79 5.30
C LYS A 91 -7.50 6.40 4.53
N THR A 92 -7.73 5.87 3.35
CA THR A 92 -6.76 5.26 2.43
C THR A 92 -5.46 6.05 2.30
N THR A 93 -4.35 5.31 2.42
CA THR A 93 -2.99 5.76 2.14
C THR A 93 -2.85 6.39 0.76
N SER A 94 -1.91 7.31 0.65
CA SER A 94 -1.47 7.87 -0.64
C SER A 94 -1.17 6.75 -1.64
N LYS A 95 -1.81 6.77 -2.80
CA LYS A 95 -1.53 5.86 -3.92
C LYS A 95 -0.25 6.25 -4.67
N ASN A 96 0.50 7.24 -4.18
CA ASN A 96 1.74 7.65 -4.80
C ASN A 96 2.80 6.54 -4.64
N PRO A 97 3.32 5.96 -5.73
CA PRO A 97 4.31 4.88 -5.66
C PRO A 97 5.65 5.31 -5.05
N ARG A 98 5.88 6.61 -4.92
CA ARG A 98 7.09 7.18 -4.29
C ARG A 98 6.93 7.38 -2.77
N SER A 99 5.72 7.30 -2.21
CA SER A 99 5.50 7.34 -0.77
C SER A 99 5.92 6.01 -0.13
N THR A 100 6.82 6.09 0.85
CA THR A 100 7.28 4.94 1.65
C THR A 100 7.06 5.21 3.14
N VAL A 101 7.14 4.16 3.96
CA VAL A 101 7.10 4.33 5.43
C VAL A 101 8.13 5.36 5.87
N GLY A 102 9.38 5.26 5.40
CA GLY A 102 10.44 6.20 5.76
C GLY A 102 10.17 7.65 5.36
N THR A 103 9.50 7.90 4.23
CA THR A 103 9.18 9.29 3.81
C THR A 103 7.95 9.85 4.54
N VAL A 104 6.95 9.02 4.86
CA VAL A 104 5.76 9.46 5.60
C VAL A 104 6.09 9.78 7.06
N THR A 105 7.08 9.08 7.64
CA THR A 105 7.55 9.30 9.01
C THR A 105 8.69 10.32 9.13
N GLU A 106 9.10 10.92 8.00
CA GLU A 106 10.25 11.84 7.91
C GLU A 106 11.60 11.20 8.29
N ILE A 107 11.64 9.94 8.69
CA ILE A 107 12.88 9.24 9.06
C ILE A 107 13.86 9.24 7.89
N TYR A 108 13.35 9.12 6.66
CA TYR A 108 14.18 9.12 5.47
C TYR A 108 14.93 10.45 5.26
N ASP A 109 14.32 11.57 5.64
CA ASP A 109 14.96 12.89 5.51
C ASP A 109 16.13 13.03 6.51
N TYR A 110 15.98 12.51 7.71
CA TYR A 110 17.08 12.43 8.67
C TYR A 110 18.18 11.43 8.23
N LEU A 111 17.81 10.31 7.62
CA LEU A 111 18.79 9.37 7.05
C LEU A 111 19.59 10.01 5.93
N ARG A 112 18.95 10.75 5.02
CA ARG A 112 19.64 11.50 3.96
C ARG A 112 20.67 12.47 4.55
N LEU A 113 20.29 13.18 5.61
CA LEU A 113 21.21 14.09 6.30
C LEU A 113 22.34 13.33 6.99
N LEU A 114 22.06 12.22 7.66
CA LEU A 114 23.05 11.38 8.32
C LEU A 114 24.09 10.86 7.34
N PHE A 115 23.66 10.27 6.21
CA PHE A 115 24.57 9.74 5.20
C PHE A 115 25.37 10.84 4.50
N ALA A 116 24.79 12.03 4.29
CA ALA A 116 25.51 13.14 3.71
C ALA A 116 26.58 13.72 4.64
N ARG A 117 26.40 13.68 5.97
CA ARG A 117 27.30 14.32 6.95
C ARG A 117 28.30 13.37 7.60
N ALA A 118 27.90 12.12 7.82
CA ALA A 118 28.72 11.10 8.52
C ALA A 118 29.17 9.94 7.63
N GLY A 119 28.57 9.80 6.44
CA GLY A 119 28.88 8.73 5.51
C GLY A 119 30.33 8.77 4.99
N THR A 120 30.83 7.62 4.58
CA THR A 120 32.13 7.46 3.92
C THR A 120 31.87 6.86 2.54
N PRO A 121 32.32 7.50 1.45
CA PRO A 121 32.17 6.96 0.10
C PRO A 121 33.18 5.82 -0.13
N TYR A 122 32.74 4.79 -0.86
CA TYR A 122 33.54 3.64 -1.23
C TYR A 122 33.54 3.45 -2.76
N SER A 123 34.64 2.98 -3.30
CA SER A 123 34.72 2.62 -4.71
C SER A 123 33.93 1.34 -5.00
N PRO A 124 32.96 1.35 -5.93
CA PRO A 124 32.26 0.13 -6.33
C PRO A 124 33.18 -0.95 -6.94
N ALA A 125 34.28 -0.54 -7.53
CA ALA A 125 35.21 -1.45 -8.19
C ALA A 125 36.24 -2.08 -7.24
N THR A 126 36.73 -1.31 -6.24
CA THR A 126 37.80 -1.76 -5.35
C THR A 126 37.30 -2.07 -3.94
N GLY A 127 36.13 -1.58 -3.57
CA GLY A 127 35.60 -1.70 -2.19
C GLY A 127 36.35 -0.86 -1.16
N LEU A 128 37.33 -0.04 -1.57
CA LEU A 128 38.11 0.83 -0.68
C LEU A 128 37.42 2.18 -0.49
N PRO A 129 37.62 2.84 0.67
CA PRO A 129 37.11 4.18 0.89
C PRO A 129 37.75 5.17 -0.06
N ILE A 130 36.98 6.16 -0.49
CA ILE A 130 37.41 7.24 -1.38
C ILE A 130 37.45 8.51 -0.50
N GLU A 131 38.60 9.20 -0.51
CA GLU A 131 38.76 10.45 0.22
C GLU A 131 38.98 11.59 -0.75
N ALA A 132 38.39 12.76 -0.47
CA ALA A 132 38.73 14.00 -1.17
C ALA A 132 40.07 14.49 -0.60
N GLN A 133 41.01 14.76 -1.48
CA GLN A 133 42.36 15.25 -1.10
C GLN A 133 42.39 16.78 -1.20
N GLN A 134 43.00 17.43 -0.21
CA GLN A 134 43.30 18.87 -0.35
C GLN A 134 44.56 19.04 -1.22
N VAL A 135 44.65 20.18 -1.88
CA VAL A 135 45.83 20.49 -2.72
C VAL A 135 47.14 20.35 -1.92
N GLN A 136 47.10 20.72 -0.62
CA GLN A 136 48.25 20.55 0.25
C GLN A 136 48.67 19.07 0.37
N ASP A 137 47.72 18.18 0.59
CA ASP A 137 47.97 16.73 0.72
C ASP A 137 48.56 16.15 -0.57
N MET A 138 48.09 16.63 -1.74
CA MET A 138 48.60 16.25 -3.06
C MET A 138 50.03 16.70 -3.23
N VAL A 139 50.33 17.94 -2.84
CA VAL A 139 51.68 18.54 -2.88
C VAL A 139 52.63 17.75 -1.99
N ASP A 140 52.23 17.51 -0.72
CA ASP A 140 53.07 16.78 0.26
C ASP A 140 53.38 15.36 -0.20
N ARG A 141 52.40 14.69 -0.85
CA ARG A 141 52.60 13.35 -1.37
C ARG A 141 53.57 13.33 -2.55
N VAL A 142 53.54 14.33 -3.43
CA VAL A 142 54.50 14.44 -4.54
C VAL A 142 55.88 14.88 -4.04
N ALA A 143 55.98 15.81 -3.10
CA ALA A 143 57.21 16.25 -2.47
C ALA A 143 57.92 15.12 -1.69
N ALA A 144 57.19 14.14 -1.18
CA ALA A 144 57.74 12.95 -0.49
C ALA A 144 58.30 11.90 -1.46
N MET A 145 58.13 12.05 -2.79
CA MET A 145 58.78 11.16 -3.78
C MET A 145 60.30 11.37 -3.79
N HIS A 146 61.00 10.42 -4.40
CA HIS A 146 62.47 10.44 -4.47
C HIS A 146 62.96 11.73 -5.16
N GLU A 147 63.96 12.39 -4.61
CA GLU A 147 64.57 13.60 -5.21
C GLU A 147 65.12 13.27 -6.59
N GLY A 148 64.85 14.13 -7.59
CA GLY A 148 65.23 13.89 -8.98
C GLY A 148 64.19 13.13 -9.82
N THR A 149 63.10 12.65 -9.20
CA THR A 149 62.01 12.00 -9.95
C THR A 149 61.42 12.98 -10.97
N ARG A 150 61.35 12.57 -12.24
CA ARG A 150 60.72 13.35 -13.33
C ARG A 150 59.28 12.88 -13.50
N ALA A 151 58.32 13.79 -13.60
CA ALA A 151 56.92 13.49 -13.80
C ALA A 151 56.19 14.57 -14.61
N TYR A 152 55.08 14.18 -15.23
CA TYR A 152 54.12 15.08 -15.85
C TYR A 152 52.89 15.21 -14.94
N LEU A 153 52.45 16.44 -14.70
CA LEU A 153 51.16 16.72 -14.12
C LEU A 153 50.17 16.89 -15.26
N LEU A 154 49.15 16.05 -15.29
CA LEU A 154 48.18 15.92 -16.35
C LEU A 154 46.77 16.27 -15.85
N ALA A 155 46.01 16.94 -16.69
CA ALA A 155 44.58 17.20 -16.47
C ALA A 155 43.76 16.35 -17.46
N PRO A 156 42.99 15.32 -17.00
CA PRO A 156 42.24 14.44 -17.87
C PRO A 156 40.89 15.07 -18.24
N ILE A 157 40.85 15.76 -19.38
CA ILE A 157 39.67 16.49 -19.85
C ILE A 157 38.65 15.61 -20.59
N VAL A 158 39.10 14.50 -21.19
CA VAL A 158 38.23 13.54 -21.87
C VAL A 158 38.63 12.13 -21.43
N ARG A 159 37.61 11.33 -21.02
CA ARG A 159 37.77 9.93 -20.63
C ARG A 159 36.72 9.06 -21.30
N ASP A 160 37.15 8.08 -22.08
CA ASP A 160 36.35 7.08 -22.77
C ASP A 160 35.09 7.67 -23.48
N ARG A 161 35.27 8.83 -24.17
CA ARG A 161 34.19 9.52 -24.88
C ARG A 161 34.48 9.59 -26.38
N LYS A 162 33.39 9.44 -27.17
CA LYS A 162 33.45 9.60 -28.64
C LYS A 162 33.46 11.08 -29.01
N GLY A 163 34.31 11.49 -29.96
CA GLY A 163 34.33 12.86 -30.41
C GLY A 163 35.54 13.15 -31.29
N GLU A 164 35.57 14.31 -31.98
CA GLU A 164 36.69 14.82 -32.77
C GLU A 164 37.59 15.81 -32.01
N TYR A 165 37.08 16.45 -30.96
CA TYR A 165 37.74 17.35 -30.01
C TYR A 165 38.57 18.50 -30.60
N ARG A 166 38.32 18.90 -31.86
CA ARG A 166 39.09 19.98 -32.57
C ARG A 166 38.91 21.32 -31.90
N LYS A 167 37.70 21.59 -31.37
CA LYS A 167 37.40 22.87 -30.70
C LYS A 167 38.13 22.96 -29.37
N GLU A 168 38.11 21.89 -28.60
CA GLU A 168 38.77 21.75 -27.32
C GLU A 168 40.30 21.95 -27.47
N PHE A 169 40.93 21.34 -28.46
CA PHE A 169 42.36 21.57 -28.76
C PHE A 169 42.67 23.04 -29.09
N LEU A 170 41.80 23.72 -29.85
CA LEU A 170 41.94 25.15 -30.16
C LEU A 170 41.80 26.02 -28.92
N GLU A 171 40.89 25.70 -28.00
CA GLU A 171 40.69 26.42 -26.75
C GLU A 171 41.88 26.25 -25.80
N LEU A 172 42.39 25.04 -25.64
CA LEU A 172 43.55 24.74 -24.85
C LEU A 172 44.80 25.47 -25.36
N ARG A 173 44.97 25.54 -26.67
CA ARG A 173 46.03 26.34 -27.27
C ARG A 173 45.92 27.82 -26.97
N LYS A 174 44.70 28.39 -27.01
CA LYS A 174 44.44 29.78 -26.63
C LYS A 174 44.71 30.07 -25.15
N GLN A 175 44.53 29.09 -24.30
CA GLN A 175 44.84 29.15 -22.86
C GLN A 175 46.33 29.01 -22.56
N GLY A 176 47.18 28.72 -23.58
CA GLY A 176 48.64 28.68 -23.48
C GLY A 176 49.24 27.31 -23.19
N PHE A 177 48.41 26.24 -23.19
CA PHE A 177 48.94 24.88 -23.07
C PHE A 177 49.67 24.48 -24.36
N GLN A 178 50.73 23.69 -24.21
CA GLN A 178 51.60 23.26 -25.34
C GLN A 178 51.40 21.84 -25.77
N ARG A 179 51.05 20.93 -24.81
CA ARG A 179 51.03 19.49 -25.05
C ARG A 179 49.76 18.85 -24.52
N VAL A 180 49.32 17.81 -25.22
CA VAL A 180 48.32 16.89 -24.81
C VAL A 180 48.80 15.45 -24.96
N LYS A 181 48.29 14.56 -24.13
CA LYS A 181 48.41 13.13 -24.26
C LYS A 181 47.09 12.56 -24.76
N VAL A 182 47.07 11.95 -25.94
CA VAL A 182 45.84 11.38 -26.54
C VAL A 182 46.07 9.89 -26.72
N ASP A 183 45.18 9.09 -26.15
CA ASP A 183 45.21 7.63 -26.23
C ASP A 183 46.60 7.05 -25.87
N GLY A 184 47.25 7.66 -24.88
CA GLY A 184 48.56 7.23 -24.39
C GLY A 184 49.78 7.85 -25.10
N ALA A 185 49.60 8.58 -26.19
CA ALA A 185 50.69 9.23 -26.94
C ALA A 185 50.72 10.75 -26.75
N PHE A 186 51.92 11.35 -26.65
CA PHE A 186 52.08 12.79 -26.51
C PHE A 186 52.08 13.50 -27.87
N TYR A 187 51.36 14.63 -27.97
CA TYR A 187 51.23 15.48 -29.14
C TYR A 187 51.40 16.94 -28.74
N GLU A 188 51.99 17.74 -29.63
CA GLU A 188 52.05 19.20 -29.50
C GLU A 188 50.70 19.79 -29.94
N LEU A 189 50.13 20.73 -29.21
CA LEU A 189 48.88 21.38 -29.55
C LEU A 189 48.94 22.28 -30.81
N ASP A 190 50.16 22.54 -31.34
CA ASP A 190 50.33 23.19 -32.64
C ASP A 190 50.02 22.22 -33.81
N ASP A 191 50.15 20.91 -33.61
CA ASP A 191 49.84 19.84 -34.58
C ASP A 191 49.09 18.72 -33.89
N PRO A 192 47.82 18.90 -33.45
CA PRO A 192 47.04 17.93 -32.73
C PRO A 192 46.61 16.78 -33.65
N PRO A 193 46.47 15.56 -33.13
CA PRO A 193 46.04 14.43 -33.95
C PRO A 193 44.59 14.62 -34.43
N THR A 194 44.32 14.10 -35.64
CA THR A 194 42.95 14.05 -36.15
C THR A 194 42.23 12.82 -35.58
N LEU A 195 41.20 13.04 -34.74
CA LEU A 195 40.47 11.98 -34.06
C LEU A 195 39.21 11.59 -34.84
N ASP A 196 38.88 10.30 -34.85
CA ASP A 196 37.66 9.80 -35.48
C ASP A 196 36.52 9.77 -34.44
N LYS A 197 35.45 10.50 -34.75
CA LYS A 197 34.24 10.58 -33.90
C LYS A 197 33.58 9.24 -33.59
N LYS A 198 33.94 8.14 -34.26
CA LYS A 198 33.38 6.81 -34.06
C LYS A 198 34.04 6.07 -32.91
N PHE A 199 35.29 6.40 -32.61
CA PHE A 199 36.06 5.77 -31.55
C PHE A 199 35.98 6.58 -30.25
N ARG A 200 36.28 5.93 -29.14
CA ARG A 200 36.39 6.54 -27.83
C ARG A 200 37.82 6.96 -27.60
N HIS A 201 38.01 8.14 -27.00
CA HIS A 201 39.31 8.73 -26.80
C HIS A 201 39.50 9.14 -25.35
N ASP A 202 40.78 9.09 -24.91
CA ASP A 202 41.26 9.64 -23.66
C ASP A 202 42.21 10.81 -23.97
N ILE A 203 41.92 12.01 -23.37
CA ILE A 203 42.72 13.20 -23.60
C ILE A 203 43.13 13.78 -22.25
N ASP A 204 44.46 13.79 -22.00
CA ASP A 204 45.04 14.46 -20.83
C ASP A 204 45.83 15.68 -21.28
N VAL A 205 45.64 16.83 -20.69
CA VAL A 205 46.41 18.04 -20.92
C VAL A 205 47.65 18.04 -20.03
N VAL A 206 48.79 18.28 -20.59
CA VAL A 206 50.06 18.42 -19.83
C VAL A 206 50.07 19.82 -19.20
N VAL A 207 49.82 19.89 -17.90
CA VAL A 207 49.77 21.17 -17.15
C VAL A 207 51.18 21.59 -16.73
N ASP A 208 52.00 20.64 -16.22
CA ASP A 208 53.36 20.94 -15.79
C ASP A 208 54.30 19.72 -15.99
N ARG A 209 55.59 20.04 -16.10
CA ARG A 209 56.70 19.06 -16.10
C ARG A 209 57.52 19.25 -14.82
N ILE A 210 57.47 18.26 -13.97
CA ILE A 210 57.99 18.33 -12.62
C ILE A 210 59.27 17.53 -12.49
N VAL A 211 60.23 18.12 -11.78
CA VAL A 211 61.40 17.37 -11.25
C VAL A 211 61.33 17.56 -9.73
N VAL A 212 61.15 16.46 -8.99
CA VAL A 212 61.02 16.53 -7.52
C VAL A 212 62.34 17.01 -6.92
N ARG A 213 62.27 18.16 -6.20
CA ARG A 213 63.39 18.79 -5.51
C ARG A 213 62.87 19.67 -4.36
N ALA A 214 63.65 19.94 -3.37
CA ALA A 214 63.29 20.84 -2.32
C ALA A 214 62.88 22.26 -2.83
N GLY A 215 61.79 22.80 -2.30
CA GLY A 215 61.30 24.16 -2.61
C GLY A 215 60.40 24.26 -3.85
N ILE A 216 59.83 23.14 -4.34
CA ILE A 216 58.89 23.16 -5.48
C ILE A 216 57.43 23.29 -5.04
N GLU A 217 57.15 23.28 -3.73
CA GLU A 217 55.82 23.14 -3.16
C GLU A 217 54.86 24.19 -3.66
N THR A 218 55.27 25.47 -3.69
CA THR A 218 54.41 26.60 -4.14
C THR A 218 54.04 26.45 -5.62
N ARG A 219 55.00 26.13 -6.48
CA ARG A 219 54.80 25.91 -7.92
C ARG A 219 53.89 24.73 -8.15
N LEU A 220 54.13 23.65 -7.39
CA LEU A 220 53.34 22.43 -7.48
C LEU A 220 51.87 22.66 -7.06
N ALA A 221 51.65 23.47 -6.03
CA ALA A 221 50.27 23.86 -5.60
C ALA A 221 49.54 24.63 -6.69
N ASP A 222 50.19 25.59 -7.36
CA ASP A 222 49.62 26.31 -8.47
C ASP A 222 49.33 25.44 -9.68
N SER A 223 50.22 24.51 -9.99
CA SER A 223 50.06 23.53 -11.06
C SER A 223 48.91 22.57 -10.77
N PHE A 224 48.77 22.09 -9.51
CA PHE A 224 47.65 21.28 -9.12
C PHE A 224 46.33 22.03 -9.25
N ARG A 225 46.22 23.27 -8.77
CA ARG A 225 45.01 24.08 -8.93
C ARG A 225 44.62 24.18 -10.39
N THR A 226 45.59 24.52 -11.27
CA THR A 226 45.35 24.61 -12.71
C THR A 226 44.87 23.28 -13.30
N ALA A 227 45.45 22.13 -12.90
CA ALA A 227 45.04 20.82 -13.37
C ALA A 227 43.62 20.45 -12.88
N LEU A 228 43.30 20.72 -11.60
CA LEU A 228 42.03 20.43 -10.99
C LEU A 228 40.91 21.28 -11.60
N ASP A 229 41.15 22.60 -11.80
CA ASP A 229 40.21 23.52 -12.45
C ASP A 229 39.90 23.10 -13.90
N LEU A 230 40.90 22.59 -14.63
CA LEU A 230 40.76 22.19 -16.03
C LEU A 230 39.99 20.87 -16.20
N ALA A 231 40.14 19.93 -15.26
CA ALA A 231 39.60 18.59 -15.32
C ALA A 231 38.62 18.25 -14.21
N ASP A 232 37.76 19.22 -13.83
CA ASP A 232 36.67 19.05 -12.86
C ASP A 232 37.13 18.37 -11.56
N GLY A 233 38.24 18.84 -10.98
CA GLY A 233 38.76 18.39 -9.69
C GLY A 233 39.62 17.10 -9.75
N ILE A 234 40.15 16.75 -10.91
CA ILE A 234 41.01 15.57 -11.08
C ILE A 234 42.37 15.97 -11.68
N ALA A 235 43.44 15.46 -11.10
CA ALA A 235 44.80 15.60 -11.65
C ALA A 235 45.53 14.24 -11.65
N ILE A 236 46.38 13.99 -12.61
CA ILE A 236 47.14 12.77 -12.72
C ILE A 236 48.64 13.14 -12.73
N LEU A 237 49.40 12.53 -11.83
CA LEU A 237 50.85 12.57 -11.91
C LEU A 237 51.34 11.30 -12.59
N GLU A 238 52.04 11.45 -13.68
CA GLU A 238 52.65 10.34 -14.42
C GLU A 238 54.17 10.45 -14.39
N THR A 239 54.85 9.50 -13.79
CA THR A 239 56.30 9.49 -13.72
C THR A 239 56.91 9.24 -15.12
N ALA A 240 58.10 9.83 -15.39
CA ALA A 240 58.82 9.68 -16.61
C ALA A 240 60.22 9.12 -16.29
N PRO A 241 60.34 7.83 -15.94
CA PRO A 241 61.63 7.21 -15.68
C PRO A 241 62.44 7.05 -16.96
N ASP A 242 63.79 7.09 -16.84
CA ASP A 242 64.65 6.85 -17.97
C ASP A 242 64.66 5.37 -18.42
N GLU A 243 64.34 4.43 -17.51
CA GLU A 243 64.14 3.01 -17.78
C GLU A 243 62.94 2.50 -16.94
N GLY A 244 62.04 1.70 -17.54
CA GLY A 244 60.83 1.12 -16.89
C GLY A 244 59.54 1.76 -17.35
N ASP A 245 58.40 1.20 -16.85
CA ASP A 245 57.05 1.71 -17.17
C ASP A 245 56.72 2.93 -16.28
N PRO A 246 56.01 3.94 -16.86
CA PRO A 246 55.55 5.11 -16.07
C PRO A 246 54.52 4.71 -15.03
N GLU A 247 54.71 5.17 -13.81
CA GLU A 247 53.72 5.06 -12.73
C GLU A 247 52.74 6.23 -12.79
N ARG A 248 51.45 5.93 -12.75
CA ARG A 248 50.37 6.93 -12.73
C ARG A 248 49.73 6.99 -11.37
N VAL A 249 49.73 8.18 -10.75
CA VAL A 249 49.05 8.47 -9.51
C VAL A 249 47.95 9.47 -9.79
N THR A 250 46.70 9.09 -9.52
CA THR A 250 45.57 10.00 -9.68
C THR A 250 45.29 10.70 -8.36
N PHE A 251 45.13 12.01 -8.43
CA PHE A 251 44.72 12.91 -7.32
C PHE A 251 43.31 13.43 -7.63
N SER A 252 42.56 13.65 -6.62
CA SER A 252 41.22 14.24 -6.78
C SER A 252 40.84 15.14 -5.62
N GLU A 253 40.39 16.34 -5.94
CA GLU A 253 39.75 17.23 -5.00
C GLU A 253 38.31 16.77 -4.69
N ASN A 254 37.71 16.04 -5.62
CA ASN A 254 36.44 15.36 -5.49
C ASN A 254 36.60 13.92 -5.01
N PHE A 255 35.52 13.30 -4.53
CA PHE A 255 35.54 11.87 -4.18
C PHE A 255 35.64 11.01 -5.46
N ALA A 256 36.83 10.63 -5.82
CA ALA A 256 37.11 9.84 -7.03
C ALA A 256 37.93 8.59 -6.73
N CYS A 257 37.58 7.48 -7.39
CA CYS A 257 38.35 6.24 -7.35
C CYS A 257 39.45 6.30 -8.41
N PRO A 258 40.72 6.22 -8.03
CA PRO A 258 41.82 6.27 -9.01
C PRO A 258 41.88 5.09 -9.96
N VAL A 259 41.31 3.95 -9.60
CA VAL A 259 41.34 2.70 -10.37
C VAL A 259 40.22 2.63 -11.40
N SER A 260 38.98 2.97 -11.02
CA SER A 260 37.80 2.80 -11.89
C SER A 260 37.31 4.08 -12.55
N GLY A 261 37.84 5.24 -12.14
CA GLY A 261 37.32 6.55 -12.57
C GLY A 261 35.93 6.91 -12.01
N PHE A 262 35.41 6.10 -11.12
CA PHE A 262 34.14 6.40 -10.44
C PHE A 262 34.31 7.64 -9.57
N THR A 263 33.47 8.65 -9.80
CA THR A 263 33.48 9.95 -9.10
C THR A 263 32.16 10.28 -8.50
N ILE A 264 32.20 10.87 -7.30
CA ILE A 264 31.02 11.48 -6.65
C ILE A 264 31.30 12.98 -6.59
N SER A 265 30.53 13.79 -7.34
CA SER A 265 30.77 15.22 -7.47
C SER A 265 30.55 15.94 -6.14
N GLU A 266 29.46 15.63 -5.45
CA GLU A 266 29.08 16.26 -4.17
C GLU A 266 28.31 15.27 -3.32
N ILE A 267 28.63 15.21 -2.01
CA ILE A 267 27.88 14.40 -1.04
C ILE A 267 26.94 15.30 -0.25
N GLU A 268 25.76 15.54 -0.80
CA GLU A 268 24.69 16.32 -0.22
C GLU A 268 23.44 15.51 0.05
N PRO A 269 22.51 15.97 0.94
CA PRO A 269 21.27 15.24 1.21
C PRO A 269 20.41 14.96 -0.03
N ARG A 270 20.51 15.79 -1.09
CA ARG A 270 19.79 15.56 -2.36
C ARG A 270 20.29 14.34 -3.14
N LEU A 271 21.55 13.96 -2.96
CA LEU A 271 22.12 12.74 -3.57
C LEU A 271 21.39 11.47 -3.13
N PHE A 272 20.89 11.46 -1.89
CA PHE A 272 20.16 10.34 -1.31
C PHE A 272 18.64 10.43 -1.51
N SER A 273 18.16 11.36 -2.34
CA SER A 273 16.73 11.52 -2.62
C SER A 273 16.34 10.78 -3.90
N PHE A 274 15.52 9.74 -3.77
CA PHE A 274 14.93 9.07 -4.93
C PHE A 274 13.76 9.85 -5.56
N ASN A 275 13.34 10.98 -4.96
CA ASN A 275 12.33 11.89 -5.52
C ASN A 275 12.96 13.04 -6.34
N ALA A 276 14.27 13.21 -6.28
CA ALA A 276 15.00 14.22 -7.03
C ALA A 276 15.83 13.57 -8.15
N PRO A 277 15.87 14.13 -9.37
CA PRO A 277 16.65 13.57 -10.49
C PRO A 277 18.14 13.39 -10.19
N PHE A 278 18.68 14.18 -9.26
CA PHE A 278 20.08 14.12 -8.85
C PHE A 278 20.45 12.83 -8.11
N GLY A 279 19.49 12.26 -7.32
CA GLY A 279 19.73 11.04 -6.54
C GLY A 279 18.98 9.81 -7.05
N ALA A 280 17.92 10.01 -7.85
CA ALA A 280 17.10 8.92 -8.36
C ALA A 280 17.85 8.05 -9.38
N CYS A 281 17.60 6.75 -9.33
CA CYS A 281 18.06 5.83 -10.38
C CYS A 281 17.49 6.25 -11.75
N PRO A 282 18.31 6.48 -12.77
CA PRO A 282 17.84 7.00 -14.07
C PRO A 282 16.98 5.99 -14.84
N GLU A 283 17.13 4.68 -14.62
CA GLU A 283 16.36 3.65 -15.31
C GLU A 283 14.91 3.56 -14.81
N CYS A 284 14.71 3.57 -13.49
CA CYS A 284 13.38 3.45 -12.89
C CYS A 284 12.83 4.77 -12.36
N ASP A 285 13.51 5.88 -12.59
CA ASP A 285 13.13 7.21 -12.11
C ASP A 285 12.79 7.24 -10.61
N GLY A 286 13.57 6.54 -9.79
CA GLY A 286 13.41 6.44 -8.35
C GLY A 286 12.25 5.54 -7.88
N LEU A 287 11.61 4.78 -8.76
CA LEU A 287 10.52 3.86 -8.39
C LEU A 287 11.04 2.55 -7.78
N GLY A 288 12.27 2.15 -8.11
CA GLY A 288 12.88 0.89 -7.66
C GLY A 288 12.32 -0.35 -8.34
N GLN A 289 11.32 -0.19 -9.20
CA GLN A 289 10.64 -1.29 -9.88
C GLN A 289 10.43 -0.93 -11.34
N GLU A 290 10.44 -1.95 -12.17
CA GLU A 290 10.10 -1.89 -13.58
C GLU A 290 8.86 -2.73 -13.88
N ARG A 291 7.98 -2.20 -14.72
CA ARG A 291 6.85 -2.97 -15.21
C ARG A 291 7.28 -3.80 -16.41
N PHE A 292 6.99 -5.07 -16.38
CA PHE A 292 7.23 -5.97 -17.50
C PHE A 292 6.00 -6.81 -17.80
N PHE A 293 5.87 -7.26 -19.04
CA PHE A 293 4.83 -8.22 -19.42
C PHE A 293 5.25 -9.62 -18.98
N ASP A 294 4.50 -10.18 -18.03
CA ASP A 294 4.80 -11.49 -17.43
C ASP A 294 4.27 -12.61 -18.35
N GLU A 295 5.16 -13.49 -18.79
CA GLU A 295 4.82 -14.64 -19.64
C GLU A 295 3.71 -15.51 -19.03
N ARG A 296 3.68 -15.64 -17.70
CA ARG A 296 2.66 -16.41 -16.97
C ARG A 296 1.28 -15.77 -17.02
N LEU A 297 1.21 -14.43 -17.16
CA LEU A 297 -0.03 -13.72 -17.36
C LEU A 297 -0.45 -13.72 -18.83
N VAL A 298 0.52 -13.73 -19.75
CA VAL A 298 0.26 -13.86 -21.19
C VAL A 298 -0.24 -15.27 -21.53
N VAL A 299 0.31 -16.30 -20.85
CA VAL A 299 -0.14 -17.71 -21.00
C VAL A 299 -0.51 -18.27 -19.61
N PRO A 300 -1.70 -17.93 -19.10
CA PRO A 300 -2.09 -18.30 -17.73
C PRO A 300 -2.45 -19.78 -17.57
N ASP A 301 -2.76 -20.48 -18.66
CA ASP A 301 -3.13 -21.88 -18.66
C ASP A 301 -2.39 -22.62 -19.77
N GLU A 302 -1.31 -23.28 -19.41
CA GLU A 302 -0.49 -24.04 -20.32
C GLU A 302 -1.15 -25.35 -20.83
N THR A 303 -2.25 -25.77 -20.24
CA THR A 303 -2.99 -26.95 -20.69
C THR A 303 -3.84 -26.67 -21.93
N LEU A 304 -4.15 -25.39 -22.19
CA LEU A 304 -4.91 -24.95 -23.36
C LEU A 304 -4.06 -25.14 -24.63
N LYS A 305 -4.75 -25.45 -25.73
CA LYS A 305 -4.17 -25.46 -27.05
C LYS A 305 -3.95 -24.04 -27.55
N VAL A 306 -2.94 -23.82 -28.39
CA VAL A 306 -2.67 -22.50 -28.97
C VAL A 306 -3.89 -21.97 -29.69
N ARG A 307 -4.61 -22.84 -30.46
CA ARG A 307 -5.84 -22.51 -31.15
C ARG A 307 -7.00 -22.10 -30.24
N ASP A 308 -7.07 -22.71 -29.04
CA ASP A 308 -8.16 -22.51 -28.09
C ASP A 308 -7.92 -21.31 -27.16
N GLY A 309 -6.87 -20.52 -27.43
CA GLY A 309 -6.56 -19.29 -26.75
C GLY A 309 -5.63 -19.44 -25.56
N ALA A 310 -4.62 -20.28 -25.62
CA ALA A 310 -3.53 -20.36 -24.65
C ALA A 310 -2.88 -18.98 -24.45
N ILE A 311 -2.72 -18.21 -25.56
CA ILE A 311 -2.22 -16.83 -25.53
C ILE A 311 -3.38 -15.89 -25.18
N ALA A 312 -3.51 -15.53 -23.90
CA ALA A 312 -4.65 -14.81 -23.35
C ALA A 312 -4.94 -13.43 -23.99
N PRO A 313 -3.94 -12.59 -24.34
CA PRO A 313 -4.18 -11.32 -25.02
C PRO A 313 -4.86 -11.47 -26.37
N TRP A 314 -4.69 -12.62 -27.04
CA TRP A 314 -5.26 -12.90 -28.36
C TRP A 314 -6.57 -13.73 -28.30
N ARG A 315 -7.00 -14.11 -27.08
CA ARG A 315 -8.20 -14.94 -26.87
C ARG A 315 -9.51 -14.18 -27.10
N LYS A 316 -9.59 -12.91 -26.74
CA LYS A 316 -10.82 -12.10 -26.76
C LYS A 316 -11.30 -11.66 -28.14
N GLY A 317 -10.50 -11.75 -29.15
CA GLY A 317 -10.92 -11.41 -30.52
C GLY A 317 -10.79 -12.63 -31.40
N LYS A 318 -11.87 -13.13 -31.93
CA LYS A 318 -11.85 -13.94 -33.15
C LYS A 318 -11.40 -13.05 -34.33
N SER A 319 -10.37 -12.24 -34.13
CA SER A 319 -9.74 -11.50 -35.20
C SER A 319 -9.08 -12.51 -36.15
N PRO A 320 -9.49 -12.61 -37.37
CA PRO A 320 -8.88 -13.47 -38.35
C PRO A 320 -7.37 -13.29 -38.44
N TYR A 321 -6.91 -12.07 -38.20
CA TYR A 321 -5.50 -11.69 -38.18
C TYR A 321 -4.67 -12.51 -37.18
N PHE A 322 -5.07 -12.59 -35.89
CA PHE A 322 -4.31 -13.32 -34.88
C PHE A 322 -4.33 -14.83 -35.15
N THR A 323 -5.47 -15.37 -35.57
CA THR A 323 -5.58 -16.79 -35.93
C THR A 323 -4.65 -17.15 -37.11
N GLN A 324 -4.67 -16.35 -38.18
CA GLN A 324 -3.81 -16.54 -39.34
C GLN A 324 -2.31 -16.33 -39.01
N THR A 325 -2.00 -15.42 -38.08
CA THR A 325 -0.63 -15.25 -37.59
C THR A 325 -0.13 -16.50 -36.85
N ILE A 326 -0.93 -17.03 -35.91
CA ILE A 326 -0.63 -18.27 -35.19
C ILE A 326 -0.44 -19.44 -36.18
N GLU A 327 -1.32 -19.54 -37.19
CA GLU A 327 -1.28 -20.59 -38.20
C GLU A 327 0.01 -20.51 -39.04
N ALA A 328 0.40 -19.32 -39.47
CA ALA A 328 1.64 -19.12 -40.24
C ALA A 328 2.89 -19.51 -39.44
N ILE A 329 2.96 -19.11 -38.13
CA ILE A 329 4.05 -19.47 -37.25
C ILE A 329 4.09 -20.99 -37.04
N SER A 330 2.95 -21.58 -36.69
CA SER A 330 2.84 -23.03 -36.48
C SER A 330 3.27 -23.84 -37.71
N LYS A 331 2.87 -23.39 -38.90
CA LYS A 331 3.28 -24.02 -40.17
C LYS A 331 4.78 -23.88 -40.44
N HIS A 332 5.35 -22.71 -40.16
CA HIS A 332 6.79 -22.45 -40.37
C HIS A 332 7.67 -23.35 -39.49
N TYR A 333 7.29 -23.50 -38.21
CA TYR A 333 8.04 -24.35 -37.26
C TYR A 333 7.56 -25.81 -37.21
N GLY A 334 6.64 -26.22 -38.05
CA GLY A 334 6.18 -27.60 -38.14
C GLY A 334 5.43 -28.11 -36.91
N VAL A 335 4.79 -27.21 -36.15
CA VAL A 335 4.02 -27.57 -34.94
C VAL A 335 2.51 -27.48 -35.22
N SER A 336 1.73 -28.36 -34.59
CA SER A 336 0.27 -28.31 -34.69
C SER A 336 -0.34 -27.30 -33.71
N MET A 337 -1.29 -26.48 -34.17
CA MET A 337 -2.06 -25.58 -33.32
C MET A 337 -2.95 -26.32 -32.30
N ASN A 338 -3.17 -27.63 -32.49
CA ASN A 338 -3.99 -28.46 -31.60
C ASN A 338 -3.20 -29.06 -30.44
N VAL A 339 -1.91 -28.78 -30.34
CA VAL A 339 -1.06 -29.17 -29.20
C VAL A 339 -1.24 -28.19 -28.04
N SER A 340 -1.27 -28.70 -26.81
CA SER A 340 -1.30 -27.86 -25.62
C SER A 340 -0.02 -27.04 -25.51
N TRP A 341 -0.11 -25.82 -24.96
CA TRP A 341 1.04 -24.93 -24.82
C TRP A 341 2.21 -25.61 -24.08
N LYS A 342 1.91 -26.35 -22.98
CA LYS A 342 2.92 -27.06 -22.21
C LYS A 342 3.77 -28.04 -23.03
N ASP A 343 3.16 -28.66 -24.06
CA ASP A 343 3.76 -29.69 -24.91
C ASP A 343 4.49 -29.12 -26.14
N LEU A 344 4.47 -27.80 -26.34
CA LEU A 344 5.23 -27.14 -27.40
C LEU A 344 6.74 -27.14 -27.07
N PRO A 345 7.61 -27.25 -28.10
CA PRO A 345 9.05 -27.06 -27.91
C PRO A 345 9.37 -25.68 -27.33
N ALA A 346 10.34 -25.61 -26.41
CA ALA A 346 10.74 -24.36 -25.76
C ALA A 346 11.16 -23.25 -26.76
N ALA A 347 11.83 -23.62 -27.85
CA ALA A 347 12.19 -22.69 -28.93
C ALA A 347 10.97 -22.05 -29.58
N VAL A 348 9.92 -22.83 -29.83
CA VAL A 348 8.66 -22.33 -30.43
C VAL A 348 7.87 -21.45 -29.46
N LYS A 349 7.81 -21.82 -28.17
CA LYS A 349 7.25 -20.96 -27.09
C LYS A 349 7.94 -19.60 -27.07
N LYS A 350 9.28 -19.59 -27.15
CA LYS A 350 10.06 -18.34 -27.19
C LYS A 350 9.74 -17.50 -28.42
N VAL A 351 9.58 -18.12 -29.59
CA VAL A 351 9.17 -17.41 -30.81
C VAL A 351 7.79 -16.77 -30.65
N PHE A 352 6.80 -17.50 -30.15
CA PHE A 352 5.48 -16.90 -29.91
C PHE A 352 5.54 -15.71 -28.96
N LEU A 353 6.28 -15.80 -27.88
CA LEU A 353 6.34 -14.77 -26.85
C LEU A 353 7.24 -13.59 -27.24
N HIS A 354 8.44 -13.85 -27.78
CA HIS A 354 9.48 -12.83 -27.97
C HIS A 354 9.86 -12.57 -29.44
N GLY A 355 9.30 -13.34 -30.38
CA GLY A 355 9.53 -13.14 -31.80
C GLY A 355 10.55 -14.09 -32.42
N SER A 356 10.62 -14.03 -33.78
CA SER A 356 11.50 -14.91 -34.59
C SER A 356 12.92 -14.36 -34.79
N GLY A 357 13.25 -13.17 -34.22
CA GLY A 357 14.51 -12.49 -34.50
C GLY A 357 14.65 -12.20 -36.01
N ASP A 358 15.81 -12.53 -36.57
CA ASP A 358 16.10 -12.31 -37.97
C ASP A 358 15.47 -13.36 -38.92
N GLN A 359 14.80 -14.37 -38.37
CA GLN A 359 14.10 -15.37 -39.19
C GLN A 359 12.81 -14.79 -39.77
N GLU A 360 12.74 -14.77 -41.12
CA GLU A 360 11.58 -14.36 -41.88
C GLU A 360 10.53 -15.46 -41.96
N ILE A 361 9.28 -15.14 -41.64
CA ILE A 361 8.13 -16.02 -41.73
C ILE A 361 7.17 -15.50 -42.79
N LYS A 362 6.64 -16.41 -43.62
CA LYS A 362 5.68 -16.09 -44.67
C LYS A 362 4.26 -16.09 -44.11
N PHE A 363 3.68 -14.91 -43.94
CA PHE A 363 2.33 -14.72 -43.49
C PHE A 363 1.36 -14.59 -44.68
N ARG A 364 0.22 -15.22 -44.54
CA ARG A 364 -0.91 -15.06 -45.48
C ARG A 364 -2.11 -14.57 -44.72
N TYR A 365 -2.61 -13.40 -45.08
CA TYR A 365 -3.76 -12.77 -44.46
C TYR A 365 -4.92 -12.72 -45.46
N ASP A 366 -6.12 -13.08 -44.98
CA ASP A 366 -7.38 -13.02 -45.72
C ASP A 366 -8.37 -12.27 -44.82
N ASP A 367 -8.82 -11.10 -45.26
CA ASP A 367 -9.80 -10.26 -44.57
C ASP A 367 -11.24 -10.42 -45.09
N GLY A 368 -11.49 -11.44 -45.94
CA GLY A 368 -12.77 -11.72 -46.57
C GLY A 368 -12.99 -10.97 -47.90
N GLY A 369 -12.08 -10.07 -48.30
CA GLY A 369 -12.14 -9.33 -49.56
C GLY A 369 -10.83 -9.29 -50.33
N ARG A 370 -9.71 -9.37 -49.63
CA ARG A 370 -8.37 -9.34 -50.19
C ARG A 370 -7.46 -10.34 -49.50
N VAL A 371 -6.73 -11.11 -50.30
CA VAL A 371 -5.64 -12.01 -49.80
C VAL A 371 -4.31 -11.37 -50.14
N TYR A 372 -3.50 -11.15 -49.13
CA TYR A 372 -2.14 -10.66 -49.31
C TYR A 372 -1.11 -11.53 -48.54
N GLN A 373 0.09 -11.58 -49.07
CA GLN A 373 1.19 -12.31 -48.46
C GLN A 373 2.31 -11.34 -48.13
N VAL A 374 2.87 -11.50 -46.93
CA VAL A 374 3.98 -10.70 -46.45
C VAL A 374 5.04 -11.66 -45.85
N THR A 375 6.28 -11.48 -46.25
CA THR A 375 7.43 -12.20 -45.63
C THR A 375 8.16 -11.21 -44.75
N ARG A 376 8.22 -11.49 -43.44
CA ARG A 376 8.87 -10.64 -42.46
C ARG A 376 9.16 -11.41 -41.17
N GLY A 377 10.04 -10.89 -40.33
CA GLY A 377 10.20 -11.36 -38.98
C GLY A 377 8.93 -11.21 -38.15
N PHE A 378 8.71 -12.12 -37.24
CA PHE A 378 7.62 -12.04 -36.26
C PHE A 378 8.09 -11.29 -35.03
N GLU A 379 7.42 -10.20 -34.69
CA GLU A 379 7.77 -9.33 -33.56
C GLU A 379 7.67 -10.04 -32.21
N GLY A 380 6.76 -11.00 -32.03
CA GLY A 380 6.43 -11.62 -30.76
C GLY A 380 5.24 -10.96 -30.06
N VAL A 381 4.54 -11.72 -29.22
CA VAL A 381 3.36 -11.24 -28.49
C VAL A 381 3.75 -10.15 -27.49
N ILE A 382 4.81 -10.36 -26.69
CA ILE A 382 5.25 -9.43 -25.66
C ILE A 382 5.79 -8.12 -26.25
N PRO A 383 6.72 -8.12 -27.24
CA PRO A 383 7.13 -6.89 -27.91
C PRO A 383 6.00 -6.14 -28.59
N ASN A 384 5.06 -6.86 -29.21
CA ASN A 384 3.86 -6.25 -29.80
C ASN A 384 3.01 -5.52 -28.74
N MET A 385 2.81 -6.15 -27.56
CA MET A 385 2.08 -5.54 -26.46
C MET A 385 2.81 -4.32 -25.92
N GLN A 386 4.14 -4.40 -25.76
CA GLN A 386 4.99 -3.29 -25.31
C GLN A 386 4.90 -2.09 -26.23
N ARG A 387 5.02 -2.31 -27.54
CA ARG A 387 4.90 -1.25 -28.54
C ARG A 387 3.52 -0.62 -28.49
N ARG A 388 2.45 -1.44 -28.56
CA ARG A 388 1.06 -0.95 -28.51
C ARG A 388 0.70 -0.23 -27.20
N TYR A 389 1.26 -0.65 -26.08
CA TYR A 389 1.07 0.04 -24.78
C TYR A 389 1.66 1.45 -24.79
N ARG A 390 2.81 1.64 -25.49
CA ARG A 390 3.44 2.95 -25.64
C ARG A 390 2.71 3.86 -26.61
N GLU A 391 2.24 3.30 -27.71
CA GLU A 391 1.64 4.04 -28.84
C GLU A 391 0.14 4.37 -28.66
N THR A 392 -0.57 3.69 -27.74
CA THR A 392 -2.01 3.89 -27.59
C THR A 392 -2.37 5.13 -26.77
N ASP A 393 -3.33 5.92 -27.25
CA ASP A 393 -3.96 7.01 -26.49
C ASP A 393 -5.21 6.55 -25.72
N SER A 394 -5.67 5.32 -25.94
CA SER A 394 -6.86 4.77 -25.30
C SER A 394 -6.55 4.28 -23.88
N SER A 395 -7.15 4.92 -22.88
CA SER A 395 -7.07 4.51 -21.48
C SER A 395 -7.57 3.07 -21.26
N TRP A 396 -8.62 2.66 -21.96
CA TRP A 396 -9.17 1.31 -21.88
C TRP A 396 -8.17 0.25 -22.39
N VAL A 397 -7.47 0.52 -23.50
CA VAL A 397 -6.46 -0.40 -24.05
C VAL A 397 -5.26 -0.49 -23.10
N ARG A 398 -4.84 0.62 -22.50
CA ARG A 398 -3.78 0.60 -21.47
C ARG A 398 -4.18 -0.25 -20.27
N GLU A 399 -5.38 -0.03 -19.73
CA GLU A 399 -5.91 -0.81 -18.60
C GLU A 399 -6.01 -2.31 -18.92
N GLU A 400 -6.38 -2.66 -20.16
CA GLU A 400 -6.38 -4.06 -20.58
C GLU A 400 -4.97 -4.67 -20.63
N PHE A 401 -3.99 -3.94 -21.12
CA PHE A 401 -2.58 -4.42 -21.13
C PHE A 401 -1.95 -4.49 -19.75
N GLU A 402 -2.32 -3.63 -18.82
CA GLU A 402 -1.88 -3.67 -17.43
C GLU A 402 -2.24 -5.00 -16.74
N ASN A 403 -3.31 -5.68 -17.17
CA ASN A 403 -3.66 -7.02 -16.67
C ASN A 403 -2.64 -8.11 -17.02
N TYR A 404 -1.70 -7.85 -17.91
CA TYR A 404 -0.63 -8.77 -18.32
C TYR A 404 0.75 -8.31 -17.84
N GLN A 405 0.80 -7.22 -17.07
CA GLN A 405 2.02 -6.68 -16.50
C GLN A 405 2.21 -7.10 -15.05
N ASN A 406 3.46 -7.26 -14.67
CA ASN A 406 3.89 -7.45 -13.29
C ASN A 406 5.06 -6.50 -12.99
N ASN A 407 5.40 -6.34 -11.72
CA ASN A 407 6.53 -5.54 -11.28
C ASN A 407 7.71 -6.43 -10.92
N GLN A 408 8.91 -6.04 -11.33
CA GLN A 408 10.16 -6.64 -10.89
C GLN A 408 11.08 -5.54 -10.33
N PRO A 409 12.02 -5.88 -9.44
CA PRO A 409 13.04 -4.92 -9.03
C PRO A 409 13.79 -4.39 -10.25
N CYS A 410 14.06 -3.09 -10.27
CA CYS A 410 14.86 -2.48 -11.34
C CYS A 410 16.25 -3.12 -11.42
N GLY A 411 16.64 -3.56 -12.60
CA GLY A 411 17.91 -4.26 -12.83
C GLY A 411 19.14 -3.40 -12.54
N SER A 412 19.06 -2.08 -12.74
CA SER A 412 20.16 -1.14 -12.50
C SER A 412 20.39 -0.85 -11.02
N CYS A 413 19.32 -0.57 -10.25
CA CYS A 413 19.44 -0.22 -8.84
C CYS A 413 19.06 -1.35 -7.87
N ASN A 414 18.76 -2.54 -8.35
CA ASN A 414 18.35 -3.70 -7.54
C ASN A 414 17.21 -3.39 -6.53
N GLY A 415 16.31 -2.47 -6.91
CA GLY A 415 15.20 -2.04 -6.05
C GLY A 415 15.53 -0.93 -5.05
N PHE A 416 16.77 -0.48 -4.95
CA PHE A 416 17.20 0.56 -3.99
C PHE A 416 16.79 1.98 -4.38
N ARG A 417 16.23 2.21 -5.58
CA ARG A 417 15.69 3.49 -6.07
C ARG A 417 16.70 4.59 -6.36
N LEU A 418 17.96 4.43 -5.95
CA LEU A 418 19.01 5.44 -5.98
C LEU A 418 20.07 5.14 -7.04
N ARG A 419 20.81 6.17 -7.39
CA ARG A 419 22.00 6.06 -8.26
C ARG A 419 23.13 5.32 -7.57
N PRO A 420 24.08 4.73 -8.34
CA PRO A 420 25.27 4.05 -7.81
C PRO A 420 26.11 4.94 -6.90
N GLU A 421 26.19 6.26 -7.18
CA GLU A 421 26.95 7.23 -6.40
C GLU A 421 26.39 7.36 -4.96
N ALA A 422 25.07 7.37 -4.81
CA ALA A 422 24.40 7.40 -3.52
C ALA A 422 24.61 6.08 -2.74
N LEU A 423 24.57 4.95 -3.46
CA LEU A 423 24.76 3.62 -2.88
C LEU A 423 26.23 3.31 -2.54
N ALA A 424 27.16 4.09 -3.09
CA ALA A 424 28.57 3.99 -2.76
C ALA A 424 28.92 4.59 -1.39
N VAL A 425 28.05 5.44 -0.81
CA VAL A 425 28.27 6.04 0.51
C VAL A 425 27.71 5.12 1.60
N LYS A 426 28.57 4.76 2.58
CA LYS A 426 28.22 3.81 3.63
C LYS A 426 28.46 4.36 5.04
N ILE A 427 27.71 3.86 5.99
CA ILE A 427 27.92 4.02 7.44
C ILE A 427 27.84 2.61 8.04
N ALA A 428 28.81 2.24 8.88
CA ALA A 428 28.90 0.89 9.47
C ALA A 428 28.68 -0.23 8.40
N ASN A 429 29.35 -0.10 7.25
CA ASN A 429 29.30 -1.01 6.09
C ASN A 429 27.97 -1.10 5.33
N LEU A 430 26.94 -0.35 5.70
CA LEU A 430 25.65 -0.32 5.02
C LEU A 430 25.47 0.99 4.25
N HIS A 431 24.94 0.90 3.03
CA HIS A 431 24.40 2.07 2.34
C HIS A 431 22.93 2.31 2.70
N VAL A 432 22.43 3.51 2.45
CA VAL A 432 21.07 3.92 2.84
C VAL A 432 19.98 2.98 2.26
N GLY A 433 20.19 2.43 1.06
CA GLY A 433 19.24 1.51 0.43
C GLY A 433 19.09 0.19 1.18
N GLU A 434 20.19 -0.39 1.70
CA GLU A 434 20.15 -1.59 2.54
C GLU A 434 19.49 -1.30 3.89
N LEU A 435 19.83 -0.19 4.52
CA LEU A 435 19.26 0.21 5.80
C LEU A 435 17.73 0.34 5.73
N VAL A 436 17.19 0.98 4.70
CA VAL A 436 15.73 1.15 4.58
C VAL A 436 15.00 -0.16 4.26
N GLN A 437 15.68 -1.18 3.81
CA GLN A 437 15.11 -2.52 3.62
C GLN A 437 15.11 -3.37 4.90
N MET A 438 15.82 -2.96 5.94
CA MET A 438 15.75 -3.60 7.24
C MET A 438 14.39 -3.40 7.89
N SER A 439 14.03 -4.29 8.81
CA SER A 439 12.89 -4.07 9.69
C SER A 439 13.14 -2.85 10.59
N ILE A 440 12.07 -2.18 11.02
CA ILE A 440 12.16 -1.05 11.96
C ILE A 440 12.95 -1.45 13.21
N ARG A 441 12.75 -2.68 13.74
CA ARG A 441 13.51 -3.25 14.85
C ARG A 441 15.00 -3.30 14.55
N ASP A 442 15.37 -3.87 13.40
CA ASP A 442 16.79 -4.04 13.03
C ASP A 442 17.43 -2.68 12.73
N ALA A 443 16.70 -1.76 12.11
CA ALA A 443 17.16 -0.40 11.85
C ALA A 443 17.39 0.39 13.15
N LEU A 444 16.54 0.19 14.17
CA LEU A 444 16.71 0.79 15.49
C LEU A 444 18.01 0.27 16.15
N SER A 445 18.20 -1.06 16.17
CA SER A 445 19.40 -1.67 16.71
C SER A 445 20.68 -1.23 15.97
N TRP A 446 20.59 -1.09 14.64
CA TRP A 446 21.70 -0.53 13.86
C TRP A 446 22.01 0.92 14.28
N CYS A 447 20.99 1.78 14.42
CA CYS A 447 21.18 3.16 14.86
C CYS A 447 21.82 3.26 16.26
N GLU A 448 21.57 2.27 17.14
CA GLU A 448 22.22 2.20 18.47
C GLU A 448 23.71 1.86 18.36
N SER A 449 24.09 1.00 17.40
CA SER A 449 25.48 0.58 17.18
C SER A 449 26.33 1.57 16.37
N VAL A 450 25.72 2.49 15.61
CA VAL A 450 26.44 3.43 14.73
C VAL A 450 27.54 4.23 15.43
N PRO A 451 27.36 4.74 16.68
CA PRO A 451 28.42 5.51 17.36
C PRO A 451 29.72 4.74 17.56
N GLU A 452 29.70 3.42 17.64
CA GLU A 452 30.88 2.57 17.79
C GLU A 452 31.73 2.48 16.49
N HIS A 453 31.13 2.85 15.35
CA HIS A 453 31.73 2.75 14.02
C HIS A 453 32.15 4.10 13.42
N LEU A 454 31.84 5.21 14.10
CA LEU A 454 32.18 6.55 13.67
C LEU A 454 33.36 7.12 14.44
N SER A 455 34.13 8.01 13.81
CA SER A 455 35.12 8.81 14.52
C SER A 455 34.46 9.80 15.49
N ASP A 456 35.20 10.30 16.48
CA ASP A 456 34.71 11.26 17.48
C ASP A 456 34.07 12.50 16.81
N GLN A 457 34.70 13.04 15.77
CA GLN A 457 34.17 14.17 15.02
C GLN A 457 32.84 13.85 14.31
N LYS A 458 32.78 12.70 13.62
CA LYS A 458 31.54 12.24 12.97
C LYS A 458 30.44 11.92 13.98
N ASN A 459 30.80 11.41 15.17
CA ASN A 459 29.88 11.17 16.27
C ASN A 459 29.24 12.47 16.78
N GLN A 460 30.01 13.53 16.95
CA GLN A 460 29.49 14.83 17.36
C GLN A 460 28.47 15.37 16.34
N ILE A 461 28.76 15.21 15.04
CA ILE A 461 27.86 15.63 13.95
C ILE A 461 26.58 14.76 13.94
N ALA A 462 26.73 13.45 14.08
CA ALA A 462 25.64 12.49 13.96
C ALA A 462 24.72 12.44 15.19
N ALA A 463 25.16 12.85 16.35
CA ALA A 463 24.48 12.66 17.64
C ALA A 463 23.03 13.18 17.64
N ALA A 464 22.80 14.42 17.19
CA ALA A 464 21.47 15.02 17.15
C ALA A 464 20.58 14.30 16.12
N ILE A 465 21.13 13.94 14.96
CA ILE A 465 20.40 13.25 13.88
C ILE A 465 20.00 11.84 14.32
N LEU A 466 20.92 11.09 14.91
CA LEU A 466 20.67 9.74 15.43
C LEU A 466 19.62 9.74 16.54
N LYS A 467 19.61 10.77 17.39
CA LYS A 467 18.59 10.93 18.44
C LYS A 467 17.19 10.99 17.81
N GLU A 468 16.99 11.86 16.84
CA GLU A 468 15.70 12.01 16.13
C GLU A 468 15.26 10.72 15.43
N ILE A 469 16.21 10.04 14.76
CA ILE A 469 15.91 8.76 14.09
C ILE A 469 15.50 7.69 15.11
N ARG A 470 16.23 7.55 16.21
CA ARG A 470 15.94 6.56 17.26
C ARG A 470 14.58 6.80 17.92
N GLU A 471 14.24 8.05 18.22
CA GLU A 471 12.95 8.40 18.80
C GLU A 471 11.81 8.02 17.85
N ARG A 472 11.88 8.36 16.56
CA ARG A 472 10.86 8.02 15.58
C ARG A 472 10.75 6.52 15.32
N LEU A 473 11.88 5.82 15.21
CA LEU A 473 11.89 4.35 15.10
C LEU A 473 11.32 3.69 16.36
N GLY A 474 11.65 4.24 17.54
CA GLY A 474 11.12 3.79 18.83
C GLY A 474 9.59 3.92 18.89
N PHE A 475 9.02 5.03 18.44
CA PHE A 475 7.57 5.19 18.38
C PHE A 475 6.91 4.17 17.44
N LEU A 476 7.48 3.93 16.26
CA LEU A 476 6.98 2.91 15.33
C LEU A 476 7.05 1.50 15.94
N ASN A 477 8.12 1.20 16.68
CA ASN A 477 8.27 -0.06 17.42
C ASN A 477 7.19 -0.19 18.51
N ASN A 478 6.92 0.89 19.26
CA ASN A 478 5.96 0.88 20.37
C ASN A 478 4.50 0.73 19.92
N VAL A 479 4.16 1.18 18.70
CA VAL A 479 2.82 0.95 18.14
C VAL A 479 2.68 -0.39 17.40
N GLY A 480 3.65 -1.33 17.57
CA GLY A 480 3.58 -2.68 17.01
C GLY A 480 3.87 -2.76 15.51
N LEU A 481 4.69 -1.86 14.96
CA LEU A 481 5.08 -1.83 13.55
C LEU A 481 6.55 -2.24 13.32
N GLU A 482 7.17 -2.88 14.30
CA GLU A 482 8.59 -3.29 14.27
C GLU A 482 8.97 -4.19 13.08
N TYR A 483 8.01 -4.90 12.51
CA TYR A 483 8.21 -5.80 11.38
C TYR A 483 8.24 -5.11 10.02
N LEU A 484 7.75 -3.87 9.92
CA LEU A 484 7.75 -3.13 8.65
C LEU A 484 9.17 -2.70 8.28
N THR A 485 9.37 -2.47 6.96
CA THR A 485 10.59 -1.85 6.45
C THR A 485 10.34 -0.39 6.08
N LEU A 486 11.34 0.47 6.21
CA LEU A 486 11.23 1.88 5.83
C LEU A 486 11.02 2.06 4.32
N SER A 487 11.49 1.12 3.50
CA SER A 487 11.31 1.11 2.04
C SER A 487 9.93 0.70 1.58
N ARG A 488 9.08 0.12 2.48
CA ARG A 488 7.76 -0.37 2.11
C ARG A 488 6.89 0.77 1.58
N ASN A 489 6.29 0.53 0.41
CA ASN A 489 5.42 1.52 -0.23
C ASN A 489 4.15 1.74 0.62
N ALA A 490 3.81 3.01 0.85
CA ALA A 490 2.64 3.40 1.65
C ALA A 490 1.33 2.86 1.08
N GLY A 491 1.20 2.72 -0.24
CA GLY A 491 0.02 2.16 -0.89
C GLY A 491 -0.20 0.65 -0.67
N THR A 492 0.78 -0.06 -0.08
CA THR A 492 0.69 -1.50 0.24
C THR A 492 0.37 -1.76 1.71
N LEU A 493 0.23 -0.72 2.51
CA LEU A 493 -0.09 -0.81 3.92
C LEU A 493 -1.58 -1.12 4.13
N SER A 494 -1.91 -1.88 5.16
CA SER A 494 -3.27 -2.00 5.65
C SER A 494 -3.76 -0.68 6.25
N GLY A 495 -5.08 -0.52 6.41
CA GLY A 495 -5.67 0.65 7.05
C GLY A 495 -5.09 0.90 8.45
N GLY A 496 -5.03 -0.14 9.28
CA GLY A 496 -4.48 -0.06 10.64
C GLY A 496 -2.96 0.22 10.66
N GLU A 497 -2.15 -0.37 9.76
CA GLU A 497 -0.72 -0.05 9.65
C GLU A 497 -0.51 1.44 9.32
N SER A 498 -1.28 1.96 8.36
CA SER A 498 -1.21 3.37 7.96
C SER A 498 -1.60 4.32 9.09
N GLN A 499 -2.66 3.99 9.81
CA GLN A 499 -3.14 4.77 10.95
C GLN A 499 -2.10 4.83 12.07
N ARG A 500 -1.48 3.68 12.42
CA ARG A 500 -0.43 3.62 13.45
C ARG A 500 0.84 4.35 13.04
N ILE A 501 1.20 4.36 11.74
CA ILE A 501 2.31 5.20 11.24
C ILE A 501 2.01 6.68 11.48
N ARG A 502 0.79 7.14 11.20
CA ARG A 502 0.39 8.52 11.47
C ARG A 502 0.41 8.83 12.96
N LEU A 503 -0.10 7.92 13.78
CA LEU A 503 -0.06 8.05 15.24
C LEU A 503 1.38 8.20 15.73
N ALA A 504 2.29 7.31 15.32
CA ALA A 504 3.70 7.37 15.68
C ALA A 504 4.37 8.69 15.25
N SER A 505 4.05 9.18 14.04
CA SER A 505 4.57 10.47 13.55
C SER A 505 4.07 11.66 14.38
N GLN A 506 2.81 11.64 14.83
CA GLN A 506 2.24 12.71 15.66
C GLN A 506 2.80 12.70 17.08
N ILE A 507 2.97 11.52 17.69
CA ILE A 507 3.59 11.38 19.01
C ILE A 507 5.03 11.91 18.98
N GLY A 508 5.77 11.61 17.90
CA GLY A 508 7.12 12.11 17.68
C GLY A 508 7.23 13.64 17.58
N SER A 509 6.12 14.36 17.37
CA SER A 509 6.12 15.82 17.34
C SER A 509 6.22 16.47 18.74
N GLY A 510 6.00 15.70 19.83
CA GLY A 510 6.07 16.18 21.20
C GLY A 510 5.07 17.27 21.57
N LEU A 511 3.94 17.36 20.85
CA LEU A 511 2.91 18.36 21.10
C LEU A 511 2.20 18.09 22.42
N THR A 512 1.96 19.15 23.18
CA THR A 512 1.22 19.13 24.45
C THR A 512 0.01 20.04 24.41
N GLY A 513 -1.05 19.72 25.17
CA GLY A 513 -2.29 20.49 25.21
C GLY A 513 -3.15 20.35 23.94
N VAL A 514 -2.96 19.29 23.17
CA VAL A 514 -3.66 18.98 21.92
C VAL A 514 -4.81 18.01 22.19
N LEU A 515 -5.85 18.11 21.36
CA LEU A 515 -6.93 17.13 21.30
C LEU A 515 -6.65 16.12 20.17
N TYR A 516 -6.39 14.87 20.53
CA TYR A 516 -6.27 13.78 19.57
C TYR A 516 -7.61 13.04 19.44
N VAL A 517 -8.08 12.84 18.21
CA VAL A 517 -9.27 12.06 17.90
C VAL A 517 -8.90 10.90 17.01
N LEU A 518 -9.06 9.66 17.48
CA LEU A 518 -8.66 8.43 16.80
C LEU A 518 -9.88 7.57 16.48
N ASP A 519 -9.85 6.95 15.29
CA ASP A 519 -10.90 6.05 14.81
C ASP A 519 -10.39 4.61 14.85
N GLU A 520 -10.86 3.83 15.81
CA GLU A 520 -10.58 2.41 15.97
C GLU A 520 -9.09 2.02 15.80
N PRO A 521 -8.18 2.58 16.60
CA PRO A 521 -6.73 2.36 16.41
C PRO A 521 -6.28 0.92 16.69
N SER A 522 -7.07 0.10 17.38
CA SER A 522 -6.81 -1.32 17.69
C SER A 522 -7.02 -2.25 16.48
N ILE A 523 -7.55 -1.74 15.37
CA ILE A 523 -7.88 -2.56 14.18
C ILE A 523 -6.70 -3.38 13.68
N GLY A 524 -6.96 -4.68 13.44
CA GLY A 524 -5.99 -5.62 12.88
C GLY A 524 -4.81 -5.91 13.81
N LEU A 525 -4.94 -5.58 15.10
CA LEU A 525 -3.95 -5.92 16.12
C LEU A 525 -4.27 -7.24 16.79
N HIS A 526 -3.22 -8.01 17.01
CA HIS A 526 -3.25 -9.08 17.99
C HIS A 526 -3.27 -8.48 19.41
N GLN A 527 -3.89 -9.14 20.40
CA GLN A 527 -3.98 -8.61 21.77
C GLN A 527 -2.64 -8.18 22.37
N ARG A 528 -1.56 -8.93 22.13
CA ARG A 528 -0.21 -8.54 22.53
C ARG A 528 0.21 -7.15 22.00
N ASP A 529 -0.17 -6.84 20.76
CA ASP A 529 0.22 -5.57 20.13
C ASP A 529 -0.74 -4.43 20.56
N ASN A 530 -1.98 -4.79 20.96
CA ASN A 530 -2.97 -3.87 21.52
C ASN A 530 -2.52 -3.29 22.87
N ASP A 531 -1.97 -4.12 23.76
CA ASP A 531 -1.40 -3.67 25.05
C ASP A 531 -0.36 -2.55 24.89
N ARG A 532 0.50 -2.68 23.86
CA ARG A 532 1.52 -1.66 23.54
C ARG A 532 0.88 -0.37 23.02
N LEU A 533 -0.15 -0.48 22.17
CA LEU A 533 -0.89 0.66 21.67
C LEU A 533 -1.56 1.43 22.82
N LEU A 534 -2.26 0.73 23.73
CA LEU A 534 -2.92 1.34 24.88
C LEU A 534 -1.91 2.05 25.81
N THR A 535 -0.75 1.43 26.05
CA THR A 535 0.34 2.07 26.77
C THR A 535 0.78 3.36 26.08
N THR A 536 0.89 3.35 24.76
CA THR A 536 1.29 4.52 23.97
C THR A 536 0.25 5.64 24.04
N LEU A 537 -1.06 5.32 23.99
CA LEU A 537 -2.16 6.29 24.12
C LEU A 537 -2.20 6.91 25.53
N LYS A 538 -1.96 6.11 26.56
CA LYS A 538 -1.83 6.63 27.95
C LYS A 538 -0.64 7.57 28.10
N ASN A 539 0.51 7.22 27.53
CA ASN A 539 1.68 8.11 27.54
C ASN A 539 1.39 9.45 26.84
N LEU A 540 0.60 9.42 25.74
CA LEU A 540 0.17 10.62 25.04
C LEU A 540 -0.72 11.50 25.93
N ARG A 541 -1.67 10.89 26.66
CA ARG A 541 -2.50 11.55 27.68
C ARG A 541 -1.63 12.17 28.80
N ASP A 542 -0.68 11.39 29.34
CA ASP A 542 0.18 11.79 30.47
C ASP A 542 1.10 12.97 30.12
N GLN A 543 1.30 13.25 28.84
CA GLN A 543 1.95 14.47 28.34
C GLN A 543 1.05 15.72 28.39
N GLY A 544 -0.16 15.62 28.94
CA GLY A 544 -1.13 16.73 29.04
C GLY A 544 -1.97 16.90 27.78
N ASN A 545 -2.27 15.82 27.07
CA ASN A 545 -3.17 15.83 25.91
C ASN A 545 -4.51 15.20 26.24
N THR A 546 -5.55 15.63 25.54
CA THR A 546 -6.86 14.96 25.57
C THR A 546 -6.88 13.94 24.42
N VAL A 547 -7.19 12.68 24.73
CA VAL A 547 -7.21 11.58 23.75
C VAL A 547 -8.63 11.01 23.68
N ILE A 548 -9.34 11.29 22.58
CA ILE A 548 -10.66 10.72 22.30
C ILE A 548 -10.49 9.58 21.31
N VAL A 549 -11.00 8.41 21.64
CA VAL A 549 -10.93 7.22 20.80
C VAL A 549 -12.32 6.66 20.56
N VAL A 550 -12.69 6.48 19.30
CA VAL A 550 -13.87 5.67 18.93
C VAL A 550 -13.40 4.22 18.92
N GLU A 551 -13.96 3.40 19.83
CA GLU A 551 -13.46 2.01 20.00
C GLU A 551 -14.57 1.02 20.39
N HIS A 552 -14.29 -0.25 20.04
CA HIS A 552 -15.13 -1.40 20.34
C HIS A 552 -14.39 -2.52 21.10
N ASP A 553 -13.08 -2.37 21.24
CA ASP A 553 -12.23 -3.33 21.94
C ASP A 553 -12.49 -3.25 23.46
N GLU A 554 -12.73 -4.42 24.08
CA GLU A 554 -13.06 -4.52 25.51
C GLU A 554 -11.94 -3.96 26.39
N GLU A 555 -10.70 -4.24 26.04
CA GLU A 555 -9.52 -3.85 26.82
C GLU A 555 -9.33 -2.34 26.73
N ALA A 556 -9.49 -1.74 25.55
CA ALA A 556 -9.46 -0.29 25.37
C ALA A 556 -10.55 0.42 26.20
N ILE A 557 -11.77 -0.14 26.23
CA ILE A 557 -12.87 0.41 27.04
C ILE A 557 -12.55 0.31 28.54
N ARG A 558 -12.02 -0.82 29.02
CA ARG A 558 -11.67 -1.04 30.44
C ARG A 558 -10.52 -0.16 30.94
N GLU A 559 -9.59 0.16 30.05
CA GLU A 559 -8.39 0.94 30.33
C GLU A 559 -8.58 2.47 30.16
N ALA A 560 -9.78 2.90 29.71
CA ALA A 560 -10.14 4.31 29.57
C ALA A 560 -10.34 5.00 30.94
N ASP A 561 -10.06 6.31 30.98
CA ASP A 561 -10.40 7.13 32.15
C ASP A 561 -11.90 7.47 32.19
N TYR A 562 -12.50 7.64 30.99
CA TYR A 562 -13.92 7.97 30.83
C TYR A 562 -14.49 7.34 29.57
N VAL A 563 -15.74 6.91 29.62
CA VAL A 563 -16.44 6.22 28.52
C VAL A 563 -17.77 6.90 28.23
N PHE A 564 -18.09 7.07 26.95
CA PHE A 564 -19.43 7.42 26.46
C PHE A 564 -19.98 6.25 25.64
N ASP A 565 -21.13 5.72 26.00
CA ASP A 565 -21.87 4.72 25.22
C ASP A 565 -22.98 5.40 24.44
N ILE A 566 -22.89 5.35 23.09
CA ILE A 566 -23.84 5.99 22.18
C ILE A 566 -24.78 4.93 21.60
N GLY A 567 -26.08 5.17 21.75
CA GLY A 567 -27.11 4.21 21.36
C GLY A 567 -28.51 4.80 21.39
N PRO A 568 -29.52 3.98 21.79
CA PRO A 568 -29.46 2.52 22.07
C PRO A 568 -29.40 1.64 20.83
N GLY A 569 -29.70 2.18 19.64
CA GLY A 569 -29.71 1.47 18.35
C GLY A 569 -28.78 2.09 17.32
N ALA A 570 -28.94 1.71 16.06
CA ALA A 570 -28.22 2.23 14.91
C ALA A 570 -29.12 3.17 14.07
N GLY A 571 -28.52 4.08 13.30
CA GLY A 571 -29.24 5.00 12.41
C GLY A 571 -30.26 5.86 13.15
N VAL A 572 -31.50 5.84 12.71
CA VAL A 572 -32.58 6.64 13.32
C VAL A 572 -32.91 6.27 14.78
N HIS A 573 -32.56 5.06 15.19
CA HIS A 573 -32.74 4.53 16.55
C HIS A 573 -31.56 4.83 17.47
N GLY A 574 -30.48 5.44 16.95
CA GLY A 574 -29.29 5.83 17.69
C GLY A 574 -29.28 7.33 18.04
N GLY A 575 -28.11 7.84 18.29
CA GLY A 575 -27.85 9.27 18.46
C GLY A 575 -28.10 9.82 19.87
N HIS A 576 -28.25 8.96 20.87
CA HIS A 576 -28.36 9.35 22.29
C HIS A 576 -27.17 8.86 23.10
N VAL A 577 -26.81 9.59 24.16
CA VAL A 577 -25.88 9.09 25.17
C VAL A 577 -26.67 8.16 26.09
N VAL A 578 -26.44 6.87 26.03
CA VAL A 578 -27.10 5.85 26.83
C VAL A 578 -26.50 5.78 28.22
N SER A 579 -25.16 5.78 28.28
CA SER A 579 -24.41 5.73 29.52
C SER A 579 -23.11 6.52 29.39
N ARG A 580 -22.60 7.05 30.51
CA ARG A 580 -21.33 7.78 30.59
C ARG A 580 -20.75 7.69 31.99
N GLY A 581 -19.44 7.73 32.07
CA GLY A 581 -18.70 7.67 33.33
C GLY A 581 -17.41 6.88 33.23
N THR A 582 -16.88 6.44 34.34
CA THR A 582 -15.79 5.49 34.37
C THR A 582 -16.21 4.13 33.76
N PRO A 583 -15.27 3.30 33.29
CA PRO A 583 -15.61 1.97 32.79
C PRO A 583 -16.47 1.14 33.75
N ALA A 584 -16.22 1.25 35.07
CA ALA A 584 -16.99 0.56 36.08
C ALA A 584 -18.44 1.05 36.19
N GLU A 585 -18.68 2.37 36.06
CA GLU A 585 -20.01 2.96 36.07
C GLU A 585 -20.80 2.56 34.81
N VAL A 586 -20.19 2.59 33.64
CA VAL A 586 -20.82 2.16 32.40
C VAL A 586 -21.10 0.64 32.42
N ALA A 587 -20.21 -0.16 32.97
CA ALA A 587 -20.44 -1.59 33.17
C ALA A 587 -21.63 -1.85 34.12
N ALA A 588 -21.83 -1.05 35.13
CA ALA A 588 -22.96 -1.19 36.08
C ALA A 588 -24.33 -0.75 35.52
N ASP A 589 -24.36 -0.01 34.41
CA ASP A 589 -25.59 0.47 33.79
C ASP A 589 -26.24 -0.61 32.91
N LEU A 590 -27.36 -1.16 33.38
CA LEU A 590 -28.11 -2.20 32.67
C LEU A 590 -28.78 -1.71 31.37
N ASN A 591 -28.91 -0.39 31.16
CA ASN A 591 -29.44 0.16 29.92
C ASN A 591 -28.37 0.19 28.84
N SER A 592 -27.08 0.19 29.21
CA SER A 592 -25.95 0.11 28.29
C SER A 592 -25.76 -1.31 27.77
N LEU A 593 -25.87 -1.48 26.45
CA LEU A 593 -25.59 -2.76 25.81
C LEU A 593 -24.11 -3.12 25.97
N THR A 594 -23.22 -2.13 25.84
CA THR A 594 -21.80 -2.25 26.13
C THR A 594 -21.58 -2.68 27.58
N GLY A 595 -22.26 -2.06 28.54
CA GLY A 595 -22.18 -2.41 29.96
C GLY A 595 -22.59 -3.86 30.23
N GLN A 596 -23.66 -4.35 29.59
CA GLN A 596 -24.10 -5.75 29.71
C GLN A 596 -23.02 -6.75 29.25
N TYR A 597 -22.26 -6.43 28.18
CA TYR A 597 -21.13 -7.27 27.72
C TYR A 597 -19.95 -7.18 28.68
N LEU A 598 -19.60 -5.98 29.15
CA LEU A 598 -18.49 -5.79 30.09
C LEU A 598 -18.71 -6.49 31.44
N GLN A 599 -19.96 -6.61 31.89
CA GLN A 599 -20.32 -7.38 33.10
C GLN A 599 -20.47 -8.89 32.87
N GLY A 600 -20.47 -9.36 31.61
CA GLY A 600 -20.71 -10.75 31.27
C GLY A 600 -22.18 -11.19 31.37
N ILE A 601 -23.14 -10.25 31.48
CA ILE A 601 -24.57 -10.54 31.41
C ILE A 601 -24.94 -11.05 30.03
N LYS A 602 -24.39 -10.42 29.00
CA LYS A 602 -24.39 -10.90 27.62
C LYS A 602 -23.00 -11.37 27.24
N GLU A 603 -22.94 -12.50 26.58
CA GLU A 603 -21.69 -13.06 26.04
C GLU A 603 -21.91 -13.74 24.69
N ILE A 604 -20.86 -13.82 23.91
CA ILE A 604 -20.82 -14.65 22.72
C ILE A 604 -20.49 -16.06 23.18
N ALA A 605 -21.45 -16.97 23.07
CA ALA A 605 -21.33 -18.33 23.61
C ALA A 605 -20.31 -19.17 22.82
N VAL A 606 -19.50 -19.96 23.53
CA VAL A 606 -18.66 -20.99 22.93
C VAL A 606 -19.53 -22.17 22.52
N PRO A 607 -19.44 -22.71 21.31
CA PRO A 607 -20.19 -23.92 20.92
C PRO A 607 -19.89 -25.06 21.85
N ALA A 608 -20.97 -25.76 22.32
CA ALA A 608 -20.83 -26.93 23.22
C ALA A 608 -20.08 -28.08 22.56
N VAL A 609 -20.26 -28.25 21.25
CA VAL A 609 -19.60 -29.28 20.43
C VAL A 609 -18.98 -28.62 19.20
N ARG A 610 -17.70 -28.90 18.93
CA ARG A 610 -17.04 -28.49 17.70
C ARG A 610 -17.46 -29.40 16.53
N ARG A 611 -17.68 -28.80 15.34
CA ARG A 611 -18.04 -29.58 14.16
C ARG A 611 -16.90 -30.52 13.75
N SER A 612 -17.22 -31.75 13.41
CA SER A 612 -16.24 -32.72 12.90
C SER A 612 -15.77 -32.39 11.48
N GLY A 613 -16.56 -31.57 10.73
CA GLY A 613 -16.37 -31.32 9.31
C GLY A 613 -16.86 -32.47 8.44
N ASN A 614 -16.56 -32.43 7.15
CA ASN A 614 -16.99 -33.45 6.18
C ASN A 614 -15.93 -34.51 5.87
N GLY A 615 -14.85 -34.57 6.66
CA GLY A 615 -13.74 -35.51 6.50
C GLY A 615 -12.78 -35.23 5.35
N LYS A 616 -13.02 -34.16 4.58
CA LYS A 616 -12.15 -33.73 3.48
C LYS A 616 -11.20 -32.61 3.94
N MET A 617 -10.03 -32.56 3.30
CA MET A 617 -8.96 -31.64 3.67
C MET A 617 -8.50 -30.86 2.45
N LEU A 618 -8.30 -29.56 2.61
CA LEU A 618 -7.63 -28.70 1.67
C LEU A 618 -6.24 -28.40 2.24
N THR A 619 -5.17 -28.73 1.51
CA THR A 619 -3.79 -28.57 1.99
C THR A 619 -2.99 -27.67 1.07
N VAL A 620 -2.47 -26.57 1.61
CA VAL A 620 -1.46 -25.73 0.96
C VAL A 620 -0.09 -26.33 1.29
N VAL A 621 0.71 -26.68 0.28
CA VAL A 621 2.01 -27.35 0.45
C VAL A 621 3.15 -26.39 0.17
N LYS A 622 4.04 -26.21 1.14
CA LYS A 622 5.28 -25.43 1.07
C LYS A 622 5.09 -24.02 0.46
N ALA A 623 4.21 -23.23 1.04
CA ALA A 623 4.05 -21.83 0.67
C ALA A 623 5.29 -21.02 1.08
N THR A 624 5.83 -20.22 0.12
CA THR A 624 7.06 -19.44 0.30
C THR A 624 6.89 -17.96 -0.05
N GLY A 625 5.64 -17.48 -0.19
CA GLY A 625 5.36 -16.07 -0.48
C GLY A 625 5.77 -15.15 0.67
N ASN A 626 6.29 -13.98 0.34
CA ASN A 626 6.72 -12.94 1.30
C ASN A 626 7.59 -13.52 2.44
N ASN A 627 7.09 -13.45 3.69
CA ASN A 627 7.80 -13.94 4.87
C ASN A 627 7.55 -15.43 5.19
N LEU A 628 6.74 -16.15 4.41
CA LEU A 628 6.43 -17.57 4.68
C LEU A 628 7.66 -18.47 4.47
N LYS A 629 7.93 -19.31 5.46
CA LYS A 629 9.10 -20.20 5.49
C LYS A 629 8.73 -21.64 5.11
N SER A 630 8.37 -21.87 3.84
CA SER A 630 7.98 -23.19 3.30
C SER A 630 6.84 -23.83 4.11
N VAL A 631 5.76 -23.06 4.31
CA VAL A 631 4.64 -23.43 5.20
C VAL A 631 3.73 -24.45 4.52
N THR A 632 3.44 -25.54 5.23
CA THR A 632 2.36 -26.48 4.88
C THR A 632 1.22 -26.32 5.87
N ALA A 633 0.00 -26.04 5.37
CA ALA A 633 -1.18 -25.75 6.18
C ALA A 633 -2.38 -26.58 5.73
N ASP A 634 -3.06 -27.18 6.70
CA ASP A 634 -4.25 -28.01 6.51
C ASP A 634 -5.51 -27.26 6.93
N PHE A 635 -6.47 -27.18 6.00
CA PHE A 635 -7.77 -26.56 6.16
C PHE A 635 -8.86 -27.63 6.07
N PRO A 636 -9.37 -28.15 7.21
CA PRO A 636 -10.44 -29.13 7.20
C PRO A 636 -11.75 -28.53 6.69
N LEU A 637 -12.36 -29.17 5.66
CA LEU A 637 -13.54 -28.63 5.00
C LEU A 637 -14.82 -28.88 5.81
N GLY A 638 -15.84 -28.04 5.62
CA GLY A 638 -17.09 -28.04 6.37
C GLY A 638 -16.95 -27.53 7.80
N LYS A 639 -16.02 -26.59 8.04
CA LYS A 639 -15.74 -25.98 9.35
C LYS A 639 -15.63 -24.48 9.27
N LEU A 640 -15.78 -23.83 10.42
CA LEU A 640 -15.32 -22.46 10.65
C LEU A 640 -13.85 -22.51 11.08
N ILE A 641 -12.96 -21.99 10.23
CA ILE A 641 -11.52 -22.02 10.42
C ILE A 641 -11.03 -20.58 10.68
N CYS A 642 -10.38 -20.35 11.81
CA CYS A 642 -9.71 -19.09 12.12
C CYS A 642 -8.22 -19.17 11.80
N VAL A 643 -7.71 -18.23 11.03
CA VAL A 643 -6.28 -18.01 10.85
C VAL A 643 -5.87 -16.81 11.72
N THR A 644 -5.11 -17.11 12.77
CA THR A 644 -4.72 -16.14 13.81
C THR A 644 -3.21 -15.93 13.86
N GLY A 645 -2.76 -15.09 14.78
CA GLY A 645 -1.35 -14.82 15.03
C GLY A 645 -1.01 -13.35 14.99
N VAL A 646 0.21 -13.01 15.37
CA VAL A 646 0.68 -11.63 15.49
C VAL A 646 0.60 -10.84 14.18
N SER A 647 0.57 -9.51 14.27
CA SER A 647 0.58 -8.63 13.10
C SER A 647 1.86 -8.87 12.28
N GLY A 648 1.73 -8.90 10.92
CA GLY A 648 2.86 -9.22 10.04
C GLY A 648 3.34 -10.68 10.06
N GLY A 649 2.66 -11.60 10.76
CA GLY A 649 3.05 -13.02 10.87
C GLY A 649 2.96 -13.82 9.57
N GLY A 650 2.21 -13.34 8.55
CA GLY A 650 2.04 -14.01 7.25
C GLY A 650 0.64 -14.57 7.00
N LYS A 651 -0.37 -14.22 7.81
CA LYS A 651 -1.77 -14.66 7.70
C LYS A 651 -2.37 -14.42 6.31
N SER A 652 -2.38 -13.17 5.87
CA SER A 652 -2.96 -12.78 4.56
C SER A 652 -2.12 -13.34 3.40
N THR A 653 -0.81 -13.51 3.57
CA THR A 653 0.04 -14.17 2.57
C THR A 653 -0.35 -15.62 2.36
N LEU A 654 -0.60 -16.38 3.44
CA LEU A 654 -1.03 -17.76 3.34
C LEU A 654 -2.46 -17.89 2.78
N THR A 655 -3.41 -17.14 3.34
CA THR A 655 -4.84 -17.30 3.03
C THR A 655 -5.26 -16.58 1.75
N ILE A 656 -4.85 -15.33 1.55
CA ILE A 656 -5.29 -14.52 0.40
C ILE A 656 -4.34 -14.69 -0.77
N GLU A 657 -3.04 -14.37 -0.57
CA GLU A 657 -2.09 -14.35 -1.67
C GLU A 657 -1.80 -15.76 -2.22
N THR A 658 -1.75 -16.78 -1.35
CA THR A 658 -1.47 -18.16 -1.76
C THR A 658 -2.76 -18.95 -2.01
N LEU A 659 -3.57 -19.18 -0.97
CA LEU A 659 -4.74 -20.06 -1.05
C LEU A 659 -5.83 -19.49 -1.95
N PHE A 660 -6.33 -18.30 -1.65
CA PHE A 660 -7.44 -17.71 -2.41
C PHE A 660 -7.08 -17.49 -3.88
N LYS A 661 -5.94 -16.83 -4.16
CA LYS A 661 -5.56 -16.54 -5.56
C LYS A 661 -5.36 -17.81 -6.38
N THR A 662 -4.73 -18.85 -5.82
CA THR A 662 -4.57 -20.15 -6.52
C THR A 662 -5.93 -20.83 -6.74
N ALA A 663 -6.78 -20.88 -5.71
CA ALA A 663 -8.10 -21.48 -5.81
C ALA A 663 -8.99 -20.71 -6.80
N SER A 664 -8.97 -19.38 -6.77
CA SER A 664 -9.72 -18.51 -7.68
C SER A 664 -9.27 -18.67 -9.13
N MET A 665 -7.98 -18.81 -9.37
CA MET A 665 -7.45 -19.10 -10.71
C MET A 665 -7.95 -20.44 -11.23
N ARG A 666 -7.92 -21.51 -10.39
CA ARG A 666 -8.30 -22.86 -10.81
C ARG A 666 -9.81 -23.09 -10.88
N LEU A 667 -10.58 -22.57 -9.92
CA LEU A 667 -12.03 -22.81 -9.81
C LEU A 667 -12.87 -21.74 -10.52
N ASN A 668 -12.46 -20.47 -10.43
CA ASN A 668 -13.23 -19.34 -10.95
C ASN A 668 -12.66 -18.79 -12.27
N GLY A 669 -11.52 -19.29 -12.76
CA GLY A 669 -10.84 -18.78 -13.96
C GLY A 669 -10.32 -17.34 -13.81
N ALA A 670 -10.02 -16.90 -12.59
CA ALA A 670 -9.53 -15.55 -12.32
C ALA A 670 -8.10 -15.37 -12.84
N LYS A 671 -7.81 -14.17 -13.35
CA LYS A 671 -6.48 -13.77 -13.82
C LYS A 671 -5.72 -13.06 -12.70
N GLN A 672 -5.18 -13.81 -11.78
CA GLN A 672 -4.39 -13.28 -10.66
C GLN A 672 -3.13 -14.13 -10.49
N THR A 673 -2.00 -13.48 -10.17
CA THR A 673 -0.77 -14.20 -9.86
C THR A 673 -0.77 -14.58 -8.38
N PRO A 674 -0.83 -15.88 -8.04
CA PRO A 674 -0.74 -16.32 -6.66
C PRO A 674 0.69 -16.23 -6.14
N ALA A 675 0.84 -16.12 -4.82
CA ALA A 675 2.14 -16.27 -4.18
C ALA A 675 2.63 -17.72 -4.33
N PRO A 676 3.96 -17.95 -4.41
CA PRO A 676 4.51 -19.24 -4.72
C PRO A 676 4.23 -20.29 -3.63
N CYS A 677 3.81 -21.48 -4.06
CA CYS A 677 3.69 -22.70 -3.27
C CYS A 677 3.98 -23.90 -4.17
N GLU A 678 4.31 -25.05 -3.58
CA GLU A 678 4.54 -26.27 -4.37
C GLU A 678 3.25 -26.74 -5.03
N THR A 679 2.16 -26.89 -4.27
CA THR A 679 0.83 -27.25 -4.77
C THR A 679 -0.25 -26.96 -3.73
N ILE A 680 -1.52 -26.97 -4.19
CA ILE A 680 -2.69 -27.02 -3.30
C ILE A 680 -3.47 -28.28 -3.64
N LYS A 681 -3.63 -29.16 -2.64
CA LYS A 681 -4.38 -30.42 -2.73
C LYS A 681 -5.80 -30.20 -2.20
N GLY A 682 -6.77 -30.96 -2.72
CA GLY A 682 -8.16 -30.96 -2.25
C GLY A 682 -9.06 -29.90 -2.88
N LEU A 683 -8.60 -29.16 -3.89
CA LEU A 683 -9.43 -28.19 -4.63
C LEU A 683 -10.60 -28.85 -5.37
N GLU A 684 -10.48 -30.14 -5.72
CA GLU A 684 -11.54 -30.95 -6.34
C GLU A 684 -12.79 -31.13 -5.47
N PHE A 685 -12.69 -30.87 -4.18
CA PHE A 685 -13.82 -30.94 -3.26
C PHE A 685 -14.66 -29.65 -3.25
N LEU A 686 -14.21 -28.62 -3.90
CA LEU A 686 -14.81 -27.29 -3.92
C LEU A 686 -15.37 -26.95 -5.31
N ASP A 687 -16.48 -26.22 -5.35
CA ASP A 687 -17.09 -25.71 -6.60
C ASP A 687 -16.55 -24.31 -6.94
N LYS A 688 -16.36 -23.48 -5.92
CA LYS A 688 -15.92 -22.08 -6.07
C LYS A 688 -15.28 -21.58 -4.78
N VAL A 689 -14.52 -20.52 -4.93
CA VAL A 689 -13.98 -19.74 -3.79
C VAL A 689 -14.46 -18.30 -3.88
N ILE A 690 -14.80 -17.70 -2.75
CA ILE A 690 -15.32 -16.33 -2.64
C ILE A 690 -14.51 -15.60 -1.58
N ASP A 691 -13.95 -14.45 -1.99
CA ASP A 691 -13.27 -13.50 -1.11
C ASP A 691 -14.25 -12.40 -0.68
N ILE A 692 -14.37 -12.18 0.61
CA ILE A 692 -15.20 -11.14 1.21
C ILE A 692 -14.26 -10.17 1.94
N ASP A 693 -13.71 -9.23 1.19
CA ASP A 693 -12.76 -8.23 1.66
C ASP A 693 -13.46 -6.90 2.03
N GLN A 694 -12.70 -5.99 2.65
CA GLN A 694 -13.15 -4.67 3.07
C GLN A 694 -13.16 -3.62 1.95
N ARG A 695 -12.74 -3.96 0.72
CA ARG A 695 -12.73 -3.01 -0.40
C ARG A 695 -14.14 -2.52 -0.73
N PRO A 696 -14.31 -1.27 -1.15
CA PRO A 696 -15.62 -0.72 -1.52
C PRO A 696 -16.36 -1.60 -2.54
N ILE A 697 -17.69 -1.67 -2.44
CA ILE A 697 -18.55 -2.41 -3.39
C ILE A 697 -18.64 -1.77 -4.78
N GLY A 698 -18.03 -0.60 -4.96
CA GLY A 698 -17.90 0.11 -6.22
C GLY A 698 -17.09 1.38 -6.08
N ARG A 699 -16.58 1.91 -7.19
CA ARG A 699 -15.71 3.09 -7.23
C ARG A 699 -16.44 4.40 -7.57
N THR A 700 -17.71 4.33 -7.87
CA THR A 700 -18.51 5.49 -8.35
C THR A 700 -19.70 5.73 -7.43
N PRO A 701 -20.22 6.96 -7.34
CA PRO A 701 -21.45 7.28 -6.59
C PRO A 701 -22.69 6.49 -7.04
N ARG A 702 -22.67 5.88 -8.22
CA ARG A 702 -23.76 5.04 -8.76
C ARG A 702 -23.82 3.67 -8.12
N SER A 703 -22.70 3.18 -7.60
CA SER A 703 -22.67 1.91 -6.88
C SER A 703 -23.31 2.08 -5.52
N ASN A 704 -24.21 1.18 -5.15
CA ASN A 704 -24.91 1.20 -3.88
C ASN A 704 -25.32 -0.22 -3.45
N PRO A 705 -25.81 -0.44 -2.21
CA PRO A 705 -26.24 -1.75 -1.73
C PRO A 705 -27.28 -2.43 -2.63
N ALA A 706 -28.27 -1.69 -3.14
CA ALA A 706 -29.29 -2.25 -4.01
C ALA A 706 -28.74 -2.78 -5.34
N THR A 707 -27.82 -2.04 -5.97
CA THR A 707 -27.19 -2.48 -7.21
C THR A 707 -26.26 -3.66 -7.00
N TYR A 708 -25.51 -3.66 -5.92
CA TYR A 708 -24.54 -4.70 -5.63
C TYR A 708 -25.19 -6.05 -5.26
N THR A 709 -26.22 -6.03 -4.42
CA THR A 709 -26.99 -7.23 -4.03
C THR A 709 -27.91 -7.72 -5.15
N GLY A 710 -28.10 -6.91 -6.19
CA GLY A 710 -29.06 -7.16 -7.27
C GLY A 710 -30.52 -6.93 -6.88
N ALA A 711 -30.81 -6.19 -5.79
CA ALA A 711 -32.14 -5.79 -5.39
C ALA A 711 -32.73 -4.71 -6.31
N PHE A 712 -31.86 -3.91 -6.93
CA PHE A 712 -32.30 -2.82 -7.81
C PHE A 712 -33.03 -3.29 -9.07
N THR A 713 -32.69 -4.46 -9.62
CA THR A 713 -33.37 -4.99 -10.78
C THR A 713 -34.85 -5.29 -10.50
N PRO A 714 -35.23 -6.12 -9.51
CA PRO A 714 -36.65 -6.33 -9.18
C PRO A 714 -37.38 -5.06 -8.71
N ILE A 715 -36.71 -4.09 -8.10
CA ILE A 715 -37.29 -2.78 -7.79
C ILE A 715 -37.70 -2.04 -9.05
N ARG A 716 -36.83 -1.95 -10.05
CA ARG A 716 -37.14 -1.31 -11.35
C ARG A 716 -38.26 -2.03 -12.10
N ASP A 717 -38.23 -3.36 -12.11
CA ASP A 717 -39.27 -4.17 -12.76
C ASP A 717 -40.63 -3.97 -12.08
N TRP A 718 -40.63 -3.83 -10.73
CA TRP A 718 -41.81 -3.53 -9.96
C TRP A 718 -42.42 -2.17 -10.34
N PHE A 719 -41.59 -1.10 -10.39
CA PHE A 719 -42.06 0.23 -10.76
C PHE A 719 -42.54 0.28 -12.24
N ALA A 720 -41.87 -0.41 -13.14
CA ALA A 720 -42.29 -0.52 -14.55
C ALA A 720 -43.61 -1.31 -14.71
N GLY A 721 -43.92 -2.20 -13.77
CA GLY A 721 -45.15 -2.98 -13.70
C GLY A 721 -46.38 -2.20 -13.21
N LEU A 722 -46.18 -1.02 -12.60
CA LEU A 722 -47.30 -0.20 -12.07
C LEU A 722 -48.21 0.31 -13.19
N PRO A 723 -49.53 0.48 -12.92
CA PRO A 723 -50.49 0.95 -13.92
C PRO A 723 -50.10 2.26 -14.57
N GLU A 724 -49.63 3.23 -13.78
CA GLU A 724 -49.21 4.54 -14.29
C GLU A 724 -47.98 4.45 -15.21
N ALA A 725 -46.99 3.63 -14.87
CA ALA A 725 -45.82 3.40 -15.71
C ALA A 725 -46.20 2.73 -17.05
N LYS A 726 -47.10 1.75 -17.00
CA LYS A 726 -47.62 1.08 -18.20
C LYS A 726 -48.37 2.03 -19.11
N THR A 727 -49.22 2.89 -18.54
CA THR A 727 -50.00 3.90 -19.32
C THR A 727 -49.07 4.88 -20.03
N ARG A 728 -47.92 5.23 -19.39
CA ARG A 728 -46.92 6.12 -19.99
C ARG A 728 -45.91 5.37 -20.89
N GLY A 729 -46.04 4.05 -21.06
CA GLY A 729 -45.14 3.21 -21.85
C GLY A 729 -43.71 3.10 -21.26
N TYR A 730 -43.56 3.29 -19.93
CA TYR A 730 -42.28 3.25 -19.27
C TYR A 730 -41.79 1.81 -19.06
N LYS A 731 -40.59 1.53 -19.57
CA LYS A 731 -39.90 0.24 -19.45
C LYS A 731 -38.94 0.26 -18.23
N PRO A 732 -38.47 -0.87 -17.75
CA PRO A 732 -37.51 -0.92 -16.62
C PRO A 732 -36.26 -0.02 -16.74
N GLY A 733 -35.83 0.26 -18.00
CA GLY A 733 -34.74 1.18 -18.28
C GLY A 733 -35.01 2.62 -17.86
N ARG A 734 -36.30 3.06 -17.86
CA ARG A 734 -36.70 4.39 -17.39
C ARG A 734 -36.37 4.61 -15.92
N PHE A 735 -36.47 3.56 -15.13
CA PHE A 735 -36.20 3.56 -13.69
C PHE A 735 -34.72 3.24 -13.34
N SER A 736 -33.83 3.32 -14.32
CA SER A 736 -32.39 3.16 -14.13
C SER A 736 -31.70 4.51 -14.15
N PHE A 737 -30.98 4.87 -13.08
CA PHE A 737 -30.14 6.06 -13.06
C PHE A 737 -28.86 5.93 -13.91
N ASN A 738 -28.55 4.75 -14.43
CA ASN A 738 -27.41 4.51 -15.34
C ASN A 738 -27.74 4.73 -16.82
N VAL A 739 -29.02 4.78 -17.19
CA VAL A 739 -29.47 4.83 -18.58
C VAL A 739 -30.15 6.18 -18.85
N LYS A 740 -29.91 6.74 -20.05
CA LYS A 740 -30.59 7.97 -20.48
C LYS A 740 -32.10 7.75 -20.58
N GLY A 741 -32.85 8.82 -20.37
CA GLY A 741 -34.31 8.86 -20.48
C GLY A 741 -35.06 9.03 -19.16
N GLY A 742 -34.61 8.41 -18.06
CA GLY A 742 -35.26 8.56 -16.76
C GLY A 742 -34.38 9.20 -15.68
N ARG A 743 -33.09 9.28 -15.90
CA ARG A 743 -32.13 9.88 -14.97
C ARG A 743 -32.08 11.41 -15.10
N CYS A 744 -31.63 12.08 -14.07
CA CYS A 744 -31.23 13.47 -14.15
C CYS A 744 -30.00 13.60 -15.06
N GLU A 745 -30.10 14.39 -16.13
CA GLU A 745 -28.98 14.55 -17.07
C GLU A 745 -27.93 15.54 -16.58
N ALA A 746 -28.25 16.45 -15.64
CA ALA A 746 -27.27 17.36 -15.05
C ALA A 746 -26.18 16.59 -14.27
N CYS A 747 -26.57 15.68 -13.37
CA CYS A 747 -25.64 14.82 -12.63
C CYS A 747 -25.47 13.43 -13.28
N GLN A 748 -26.08 13.18 -14.41
CA GLN A 748 -26.07 11.89 -15.13
C GLN A 748 -26.47 10.68 -14.27
N GLY A 749 -27.30 10.92 -13.24
CA GLY A 749 -27.79 9.90 -12.31
C GLY A 749 -26.91 9.67 -11.07
N ASP A 750 -25.86 10.44 -10.88
CA ASP A 750 -25.00 10.34 -9.69
C ASP A 750 -25.66 10.91 -8.43
N GLY A 751 -26.58 11.88 -8.59
CA GLY A 751 -27.21 12.63 -7.49
C GLY A 751 -26.31 13.73 -6.94
N VAL A 752 -25.01 13.68 -7.26
CA VAL A 752 -23.99 14.63 -6.88
C VAL A 752 -23.20 15.08 -8.08
N ILE A 753 -22.59 16.25 -8.03
CA ILE A 753 -21.65 16.76 -9.03
C ILE A 753 -20.27 16.72 -8.43
N LYS A 754 -19.34 16.05 -9.12
CA LYS A 754 -17.94 15.98 -8.73
C LYS A 754 -17.22 17.25 -9.19
N ILE A 755 -16.61 17.95 -8.27
CA ILE A 755 -15.73 19.10 -8.53
C ILE A 755 -14.29 18.59 -8.36
N GLU A 756 -13.54 18.49 -9.46
CA GLU A 756 -12.16 18.04 -9.43
C GLU A 756 -11.25 19.16 -8.95
N MET A 757 -10.55 18.89 -7.87
CA MET A 757 -9.59 19.80 -7.22
C MET A 757 -8.17 19.27 -7.47
N HIS A 758 -7.42 19.87 -8.41
CA HIS A 758 -6.11 19.37 -8.86
C HIS A 758 -5.08 19.11 -7.75
N PHE A 759 -5.16 19.84 -6.64
CA PHE A 759 -4.20 19.73 -5.51
C PHE A 759 -4.85 19.32 -4.18
N LEU A 760 -6.18 19.18 -4.14
CA LEU A 760 -6.96 18.82 -2.96
C LEU A 760 -7.83 17.59 -3.29
N PRO A 761 -8.37 16.88 -2.29
CA PRO A 761 -9.38 15.85 -2.52
C PRO A 761 -10.58 16.41 -3.31
N ASP A 762 -11.11 15.59 -4.23
CA ASP A 762 -12.30 15.95 -5.00
C ASP A 762 -13.49 16.23 -4.06
N VAL A 763 -14.25 17.28 -4.35
CA VAL A 763 -15.46 17.65 -3.60
C VAL A 763 -16.69 17.16 -4.34
N TYR A 764 -17.63 16.59 -3.61
CA TYR A 764 -18.91 16.14 -4.14
C TYR A 764 -20.03 17.01 -3.60
N VAL A 765 -20.71 17.76 -4.48
CA VAL A 765 -21.80 18.67 -4.13
C VAL A 765 -23.12 18.07 -4.60
N THR A 766 -24.18 18.15 -3.79
CA THR A 766 -25.53 17.70 -4.16
C THR A 766 -26.00 18.39 -5.45
N CYS A 767 -26.54 17.64 -6.40
CA CYS A 767 -27.02 18.18 -7.66
C CYS A 767 -28.26 19.06 -7.43
N GLU A 768 -28.18 20.33 -7.71
CA GLU A 768 -29.27 21.31 -7.54
C GLU A 768 -30.50 21.00 -8.41
N THR A 769 -30.31 20.42 -9.60
CA THR A 769 -31.40 20.10 -10.53
C THR A 769 -32.32 19.00 -10.01
N CYS A 770 -31.77 17.98 -9.35
CA CYS A 770 -32.55 16.85 -8.83
C CYS A 770 -32.55 16.76 -7.31
N ASN A 771 -31.87 17.66 -6.60
CA ASN A 771 -31.72 17.65 -5.14
C ASN A 771 -31.32 16.26 -4.59
N GLY A 772 -30.38 15.60 -5.26
CA GLY A 772 -29.90 14.27 -4.87
C GLY A 772 -30.77 13.10 -5.34
N ALA A 773 -31.98 13.35 -5.90
CA ALA A 773 -32.95 12.31 -6.26
C ALA A 773 -32.52 11.42 -7.45
N ARG A 774 -31.46 11.76 -8.21
CA ARG A 774 -30.87 10.99 -9.34
C ARG A 774 -31.75 10.89 -10.60
N TYR A 775 -33.03 11.18 -10.55
CA TYR A 775 -34.00 11.03 -11.64
C TYR A 775 -34.57 12.36 -12.10
N ASN A 776 -35.15 12.36 -13.29
CA ASN A 776 -35.94 13.48 -13.78
C ASN A 776 -37.33 13.48 -13.16
N ARG A 777 -38.03 14.63 -13.23
CA ARG A 777 -39.31 14.87 -12.57
C ARG A 777 -40.38 13.86 -13.01
N GLU A 778 -40.48 13.55 -14.29
CA GLU A 778 -41.51 12.65 -14.86
C GLU A 778 -41.36 11.21 -14.35
N THR A 779 -40.11 10.74 -14.10
CA THR A 779 -39.88 9.41 -13.53
C THR A 779 -40.30 9.38 -12.05
N LEU A 780 -40.08 10.48 -11.30
CA LEU A 780 -40.47 10.60 -9.88
C LEU A 780 -41.97 10.70 -9.64
N GLU A 781 -42.76 11.03 -10.67
CA GLU A 781 -44.23 11.04 -10.56
C GLU A 781 -44.82 9.64 -10.40
N VAL A 782 -44.18 8.60 -10.91
CA VAL A 782 -44.61 7.20 -10.72
C VAL A 782 -44.37 6.76 -9.28
N LYS A 783 -45.44 6.49 -8.55
CA LYS A 783 -45.40 6.17 -7.12
C LYS A 783 -46.02 4.81 -6.79
N PHE A 784 -45.39 4.09 -5.87
CA PHE A 784 -45.92 2.89 -5.24
C PHE A 784 -46.16 3.19 -3.75
N LYS A 785 -47.37 2.98 -3.24
CA LYS A 785 -47.76 3.35 -1.86
C LYS A 785 -47.33 4.79 -1.48
N GLY A 786 -47.47 5.75 -2.42
CA GLY A 786 -47.09 7.14 -2.23
C GLY A 786 -45.61 7.48 -2.32
N LYS A 787 -44.74 6.51 -2.56
CA LYS A 787 -43.28 6.66 -2.65
C LYS A 787 -42.78 6.48 -4.06
N SER A 788 -41.91 7.38 -4.55
CA SER A 788 -41.19 7.28 -5.82
C SER A 788 -40.00 6.30 -5.71
N ILE A 789 -39.37 6.00 -6.84
CA ILE A 789 -38.16 5.15 -6.82
C ILE A 789 -36.99 5.83 -6.11
N ALA A 790 -36.91 7.16 -6.11
CA ALA A 790 -35.89 7.88 -5.35
C ALA A 790 -36.15 7.78 -3.83
N ASP A 791 -37.41 7.90 -3.40
CA ASP A 791 -37.78 7.72 -2.00
C ASP A 791 -37.44 6.31 -1.52
N VAL A 792 -37.62 5.28 -2.38
CA VAL A 792 -37.23 3.89 -2.06
C VAL A 792 -35.72 3.74 -1.89
N LEU A 793 -34.91 4.41 -2.72
CA LEU A 793 -33.46 4.41 -2.57
C LEU A 793 -33.01 5.15 -1.29
N ASP A 794 -33.79 6.11 -0.83
CA ASP A 794 -33.50 6.88 0.39
C ASP A 794 -34.01 6.20 1.67
N MET A 795 -34.87 5.17 1.56
CA MET A 795 -35.31 4.36 2.71
C MET A 795 -34.12 3.62 3.33
N THR A 796 -34.20 3.39 4.64
CA THR A 796 -33.34 2.40 5.29
C THR A 796 -33.67 1.00 4.78
N VAL A 797 -32.73 0.08 4.90
CA VAL A 797 -32.96 -1.33 4.48
C VAL A 797 -34.12 -1.94 5.31
N GLU A 798 -34.24 -1.58 6.59
CA GLU A 798 -35.31 -2.03 7.47
C GLU A 798 -36.70 -1.50 7.02
N ASP A 799 -36.79 -0.20 6.69
CA ASP A 799 -38.00 0.38 6.13
C ASP A 799 -38.38 -0.25 4.80
N ALA A 800 -37.38 -0.46 3.93
CA ALA A 800 -37.61 -1.09 2.63
C ALA A 800 -38.05 -2.56 2.76
N GLN A 801 -37.53 -3.31 3.73
CA GLN A 801 -38.00 -4.66 4.07
C GLN A 801 -39.50 -4.66 4.40
N ALA A 802 -39.94 -3.76 5.31
CA ALA A 802 -41.34 -3.62 5.68
C ALA A 802 -42.22 -3.12 4.50
N PHE A 803 -41.72 -2.16 3.73
CA PHE A 803 -42.41 -1.57 2.58
C PHE A 803 -42.70 -2.61 1.48
N PHE A 804 -41.74 -3.50 1.19
CA PHE A 804 -41.81 -4.55 0.17
C PHE A 804 -42.19 -5.92 0.75
N GLN A 805 -42.79 -6.01 1.91
CA GLN A 805 -43.15 -7.28 2.57
C GLN A 805 -43.93 -8.24 1.65
N ALA A 806 -44.81 -7.72 0.78
CA ALA A 806 -45.59 -8.50 -0.18
C ALA A 806 -44.83 -8.83 -1.49
N VAL A 807 -43.58 -8.44 -1.66
CA VAL A 807 -42.78 -8.65 -2.87
C VAL A 807 -41.54 -9.51 -2.57
N PRO A 808 -41.66 -10.85 -2.62
CA PRO A 808 -40.61 -11.77 -2.18
C PRO A 808 -39.24 -11.51 -2.78
N SER A 809 -39.17 -11.23 -4.09
CA SER A 809 -37.93 -11.00 -4.83
C SER A 809 -37.10 -9.79 -4.35
N ILE A 810 -37.78 -8.80 -3.72
CA ILE A 810 -37.12 -7.64 -3.11
C ILE A 810 -36.89 -7.92 -1.63
N ARG A 811 -37.93 -8.42 -0.92
CA ARG A 811 -37.89 -8.70 0.51
C ARG A 811 -36.72 -9.62 0.88
N GLU A 812 -36.53 -10.74 0.21
CA GLU A 812 -35.43 -11.68 0.49
C GLU A 812 -34.04 -11.04 0.46
N LYS A 813 -33.86 -10.04 -0.38
CA LYS A 813 -32.58 -9.30 -0.46
C LYS A 813 -32.44 -8.28 0.66
N MET A 814 -33.54 -7.65 1.08
CA MET A 814 -33.54 -6.77 2.24
C MET A 814 -33.35 -7.59 3.53
N ASP A 815 -34.02 -8.76 3.64
CA ASP A 815 -33.85 -9.70 4.75
C ASP A 815 -32.38 -10.10 4.93
N ALA A 816 -31.68 -10.40 3.83
CA ALA A 816 -30.27 -10.73 3.86
C ALA A 816 -29.38 -9.58 4.38
N LEU A 817 -29.70 -8.34 4.03
CA LEU A 817 -28.98 -7.15 4.53
C LEU A 817 -29.27 -6.90 6.02
N VAL A 818 -30.51 -7.05 6.47
CA VAL A 818 -30.90 -6.95 7.90
C VAL A 818 -30.17 -7.99 8.73
N ARG A 819 -30.12 -9.23 8.26
CA ARG A 819 -29.46 -10.36 8.95
C ARG A 819 -27.98 -10.14 9.21
N VAL A 820 -27.29 -9.42 8.33
CA VAL A 820 -25.87 -9.04 8.55
C VAL A 820 -25.72 -7.76 9.37
N GLY A 821 -26.80 -7.24 9.98
CA GLY A 821 -26.77 -6.05 10.83
C GLY A 821 -26.71 -4.73 10.06
N LEU A 822 -27.17 -4.68 8.80
CA LEU A 822 -27.18 -3.48 7.95
C LEU A 822 -28.58 -2.90 7.75
N GLY A 823 -29.52 -3.09 8.72
CA GLY A 823 -30.88 -2.54 8.66
C GLY A 823 -30.92 -1.01 8.57
N TYR A 824 -29.93 -0.34 9.17
CA TYR A 824 -29.85 1.11 9.31
C TYR A 824 -29.32 1.86 8.08
N ILE A 825 -28.58 1.21 7.17
CA ILE A 825 -28.04 1.86 5.97
C ILE A 825 -29.17 2.14 4.96
N LYS A 826 -29.00 3.18 4.12
CA LYS A 826 -29.95 3.46 3.04
C LYS A 826 -29.76 2.46 1.89
N VAL A 827 -30.87 2.03 1.27
CA VAL A 827 -30.90 1.12 0.11
C VAL A 827 -30.05 1.65 -1.05
N GLY A 828 -30.10 2.96 -1.30
CA GLY A 828 -29.34 3.67 -2.33
C GLY A 828 -28.09 4.39 -1.82
N GLN A 829 -27.58 4.09 -0.63
CA GLN A 829 -26.38 4.72 -0.07
C GLN A 829 -25.18 4.53 -1.00
N GLN A 830 -24.42 5.59 -1.25
CA GLN A 830 -23.27 5.53 -2.15
C GLN A 830 -22.20 4.58 -1.59
N ALA A 831 -21.61 3.77 -2.46
CA ALA A 831 -20.54 2.84 -2.08
C ALA A 831 -19.31 3.52 -1.45
N THR A 832 -19.06 4.77 -1.81
CA THR A 832 -17.95 5.58 -1.32
C THR A 832 -18.14 6.10 0.11
N THR A 833 -19.40 6.09 0.62
CA THR A 833 -19.72 6.51 1.99
C THR A 833 -19.85 5.35 2.97
N LEU A 834 -19.77 4.11 2.48
CA LEU A 834 -19.78 2.92 3.33
C LEU A 834 -18.41 2.72 3.99
N SER A 835 -18.40 2.36 5.25
CA SER A 835 -17.19 1.88 5.93
C SER A 835 -16.72 0.54 5.33
N GLY A 836 -15.45 0.18 5.57
CA GLY A 836 -14.91 -1.12 5.11
C GLY A 836 -15.71 -2.31 5.62
N GLY A 837 -16.11 -2.30 6.89
CA GLY A 837 -16.94 -3.34 7.49
C GLY A 837 -18.35 -3.39 6.92
N GLU A 838 -18.98 -2.25 6.64
CA GLU A 838 -20.30 -2.20 5.97
C GLU A 838 -20.23 -2.76 4.56
N ALA A 839 -19.21 -2.36 3.79
CA ALA A 839 -18.99 -2.88 2.43
C ALA A 839 -18.81 -4.40 2.43
N GLN A 840 -18.07 -4.93 3.39
CA GLN A 840 -17.84 -6.37 3.58
C GLN A 840 -19.15 -7.10 3.91
N ARG A 841 -19.98 -6.56 4.83
CA ARG A 841 -21.29 -7.13 5.18
C ARG A 841 -22.27 -7.08 4.01
N VAL A 842 -22.24 -6.03 3.16
CA VAL A 842 -23.03 -5.98 1.92
C VAL A 842 -22.59 -7.12 0.97
N LYS A 843 -21.28 -7.41 0.86
CA LYS A 843 -20.80 -8.55 0.07
C LYS A 843 -21.31 -9.89 0.62
N LEU A 844 -21.25 -10.04 1.94
CA LEU A 844 -21.74 -11.25 2.63
C LEU A 844 -23.25 -11.44 2.41
N SER A 845 -24.06 -10.39 2.53
CA SER A 845 -25.52 -10.47 2.31
C SER A 845 -25.89 -10.96 0.91
N LYS A 846 -25.11 -10.57 -0.11
CA LYS A 846 -25.30 -11.05 -1.49
C LYS A 846 -25.10 -12.57 -1.60
N GLU A 847 -24.14 -13.13 -0.86
CA GLU A 847 -23.89 -14.58 -0.88
C GLU A 847 -24.95 -15.35 -0.10
N LEU A 848 -25.44 -14.79 1.01
CA LEU A 848 -26.57 -15.38 1.76
C LEU A 848 -27.88 -15.48 0.94
N ALA A 849 -28.11 -14.50 0.06
CA ALA A 849 -29.29 -14.50 -0.82
C ALA A 849 -29.21 -15.53 -1.97
N LYS A 850 -28.10 -16.26 -2.11
CA LYS A 850 -27.93 -17.29 -3.14
C LYS A 850 -28.20 -18.70 -2.58
N ARG A 851 -28.65 -19.60 -3.44
CA ARG A 851 -28.72 -21.04 -3.08
C ARG A 851 -27.30 -21.56 -2.83
N SER A 852 -27.09 -22.14 -1.67
CA SER A 852 -25.85 -22.79 -1.29
C SER A 852 -25.70 -24.14 -2.01
N THR A 853 -24.48 -24.45 -2.49
CA THR A 853 -24.12 -25.78 -3.01
C THR A 853 -23.53 -26.66 -1.93
N GLY A 854 -23.22 -26.13 -0.75
CA GLY A 854 -22.54 -26.84 0.34
C GLY A 854 -21.06 -27.15 0.05
N ARG A 855 -20.49 -26.63 -1.04
CA ARG A 855 -19.08 -26.84 -1.45
C ARG A 855 -18.35 -25.57 -1.82
N THR A 856 -18.78 -24.44 -1.24
CA THR A 856 -18.13 -23.15 -1.43
C THR A 856 -17.12 -22.90 -0.31
N LEU A 857 -15.94 -22.39 -0.68
CA LEU A 857 -14.97 -21.85 0.28
C LEU A 857 -15.14 -20.33 0.36
N TYR A 858 -15.54 -19.85 1.51
CA TYR A 858 -15.56 -18.42 1.83
C TYR A 858 -14.29 -18.04 2.57
N ILE A 859 -13.65 -16.95 2.15
CA ILE A 859 -12.49 -16.37 2.83
C ILE A 859 -12.85 -14.94 3.22
N LEU A 860 -12.72 -14.63 4.50
CA LEU A 860 -13.01 -13.32 5.08
C LEU A 860 -11.76 -12.74 5.74
N ASP A 861 -11.46 -11.47 5.47
CA ASP A 861 -10.32 -10.78 6.05
C ASP A 861 -10.83 -9.79 7.09
N GLU A 862 -10.54 -10.07 8.37
CA GLU A 862 -10.90 -9.27 9.55
C GLU A 862 -12.36 -8.78 9.54
N PRO A 863 -13.37 -9.66 9.47
CA PRO A 863 -14.76 -9.26 9.30
C PRO A 863 -15.38 -8.60 10.52
N THR A 864 -14.74 -8.61 11.68
CA THR A 864 -15.21 -7.93 12.90
C THR A 864 -14.72 -6.50 13.06
N THR A 865 -13.96 -6.01 12.09
CA THR A 865 -13.45 -4.64 12.07
C THR A 865 -14.59 -3.62 12.23
N GLY A 866 -14.51 -2.74 13.23
CA GLY A 866 -15.50 -1.69 13.48
C GLY A 866 -16.84 -2.19 14.01
N LEU A 867 -16.91 -3.39 14.54
CA LEU A 867 -18.13 -3.99 15.06
C LEU A 867 -18.16 -4.00 16.59
N HIS A 868 -19.28 -3.53 17.11
CA HIS A 868 -19.64 -3.73 18.52
C HIS A 868 -19.90 -5.23 18.82
N PHE A 869 -19.73 -5.68 20.04
CA PHE A 869 -19.96 -7.07 20.50
C PHE A 869 -21.25 -7.69 19.96
N GLU A 870 -22.37 -6.95 20.01
CA GLU A 870 -23.67 -7.41 19.51
C GLU A 870 -23.67 -7.60 17.98
N ASP A 871 -22.95 -6.75 17.22
CA ASP A 871 -22.84 -6.89 15.78
C ASP A 871 -21.94 -8.08 15.43
N VAL A 872 -20.88 -8.35 16.23
CA VAL A 872 -20.03 -9.55 16.13
C VAL A 872 -20.88 -10.80 16.36
N ARG A 873 -21.75 -10.81 17.38
CA ARG A 873 -22.66 -11.92 17.65
C ARG A 873 -23.54 -12.26 16.44
N LYS A 874 -24.18 -11.24 15.84
CA LYS A 874 -25.03 -11.41 14.64
C LYS A 874 -24.22 -11.90 13.43
N LEU A 875 -23.02 -11.38 13.23
CA LEU A 875 -22.14 -11.85 12.18
C LEU A 875 -21.76 -13.32 12.35
N LEU A 876 -21.43 -13.74 13.57
CA LEU A 876 -21.10 -15.14 13.87
C LEU A 876 -22.26 -16.08 13.60
N GLU A 877 -23.52 -15.69 13.91
CA GLU A 877 -24.71 -16.47 13.57
C GLU A 877 -24.77 -16.75 12.06
N VAL A 878 -24.50 -15.73 11.26
CA VAL A 878 -24.46 -15.85 9.79
C VAL A 878 -23.34 -16.76 9.32
N LEU A 879 -22.13 -16.62 9.87
CA LEU A 879 -20.98 -17.47 9.48
C LEU A 879 -21.20 -18.92 9.86
N HIS A 880 -21.75 -19.18 11.04
CA HIS A 880 -22.11 -20.53 11.48
C HIS A 880 -23.19 -21.16 10.58
N GLU A 881 -24.21 -20.39 10.18
CA GLU A 881 -25.23 -20.87 9.24
C GLU A 881 -24.63 -21.28 7.88
N LEU A 882 -23.70 -20.48 7.34
CA LEU A 882 -23.00 -20.84 6.10
C LEU A 882 -22.25 -22.17 6.23
N VAL A 883 -21.62 -22.42 7.38
CA VAL A 883 -20.93 -23.70 7.66
C VAL A 883 -21.94 -24.83 7.81
N ASP A 884 -23.06 -24.62 8.50
CA ASP A 884 -24.12 -25.60 8.69
C ASP A 884 -24.79 -26.04 7.37
N GLN A 885 -24.75 -25.15 6.36
CA GLN A 885 -25.14 -25.47 4.98
C GLN A 885 -24.11 -26.33 4.23
N GLY A 886 -23.02 -26.77 4.88
CA GLY A 886 -21.97 -27.63 4.33
C GLY A 886 -20.76 -26.88 3.74
N ASN A 887 -20.77 -25.55 3.71
CA ASN A 887 -19.65 -24.76 3.20
C ASN A 887 -18.48 -24.74 4.17
N SER A 888 -17.33 -24.29 3.68
CA SER A 888 -16.14 -24.02 4.49
C SER A 888 -15.92 -22.52 4.60
N VAL A 889 -15.68 -22.03 5.80
CA VAL A 889 -15.45 -20.60 6.06
C VAL A 889 -14.09 -20.44 6.71
N VAL A 890 -13.20 -19.70 6.05
CA VAL A 890 -11.88 -19.32 6.58
C VAL A 890 -11.90 -17.83 6.91
N VAL A 891 -11.58 -17.50 8.15
CA VAL A 891 -11.58 -16.12 8.66
C VAL A 891 -10.18 -15.79 9.15
N ILE A 892 -9.60 -14.71 8.65
CA ILE A 892 -8.41 -14.11 9.27
C ILE A 892 -8.92 -13.23 10.39
N GLU A 893 -8.55 -13.51 11.64
CA GLU A 893 -9.09 -12.76 12.77
C GLU A 893 -8.15 -12.65 13.97
N HIS A 894 -8.35 -11.56 14.71
CA HIS A 894 -7.69 -11.27 15.98
C HIS A 894 -8.67 -11.21 17.15
N ASN A 895 -9.95 -10.99 16.85
CA ASN A 895 -11.01 -10.93 17.85
C ASN A 895 -11.20 -12.29 18.53
N LEU A 896 -10.92 -12.32 19.83
CA LEU A 896 -10.95 -13.56 20.62
C LEU A 896 -12.36 -14.16 20.72
N ASP A 897 -13.42 -13.36 20.59
CA ASP A 897 -14.79 -13.86 20.56
C ASP A 897 -15.07 -14.71 19.32
N VAL A 898 -14.51 -14.32 18.17
CA VAL A 898 -14.57 -15.14 16.96
C VAL A 898 -13.70 -16.39 17.11
N VAL A 899 -12.45 -16.20 17.57
CA VAL A 899 -11.48 -17.29 17.70
C VAL A 899 -11.99 -18.39 18.64
N LYS A 900 -12.64 -18.03 19.77
CA LYS A 900 -13.20 -19.01 20.72
C LYS A 900 -14.35 -19.82 20.13
N THR A 901 -15.06 -19.30 19.10
CA THR A 901 -16.19 -19.99 18.45
C THR A 901 -15.76 -20.88 17.27
N ALA A 902 -14.52 -20.75 16.78
CA ALA A 902 -14.01 -21.50 15.62
C ALA A 902 -13.94 -23.00 15.88
N ASP A 903 -14.19 -23.82 14.84
CA ASP A 903 -14.00 -25.29 14.89
C ASP A 903 -12.53 -25.67 14.74
N TRP A 904 -11.74 -24.83 14.06
CA TRP A 904 -10.30 -25.05 13.81
C TRP A 904 -9.56 -23.73 13.79
N ILE A 905 -8.36 -23.72 14.34
CA ILE A 905 -7.47 -22.55 14.36
C ILE A 905 -6.15 -22.93 13.70
N ILE A 906 -5.61 -21.99 12.90
CA ILE A 906 -4.25 -22.02 12.38
C ILE A 906 -3.56 -20.75 12.89
N ASP A 907 -2.61 -20.91 13.82
CA ASP A 907 -1.87 -19.81 14.45
C ASP A 907 -0.52 -19.64 13.78
N ILE A 908 -0.27 -18.44 13.22
CA ILE A 908 0.92 -18.12 12.42
C ILE A 908 1.78 -17.10 13.17
N GLY A 909 3.08 -17.38 13.26
CA GLY A 909 4.04 -16.54 13.96
C GLY A 909 5.44 -17.18 13.94
N PRO A 910 6.18 -17.12 15.08
CA PRO A 910 5.82 -16.53 16.38
C PRO A 910 5.81 -15.00 16.39
N GLU A 911 6.60 -14.35 15.49
CA GLU A 911 6.76 -12.91 15.40
C GLU A 911 6.27 -12.38 14.03
N GLY A 912 6.28 -11.06 13.84
CA GLY A 912 6.05 -10.41 12.54
C GLY A 912 7.29 -10.45 11.63
N GLY A 913 7.09 -10.17 10.33
CA GLY A 913 8.17 -10.04 9.35
C GLY A 913 9.07 -11.29 9.25
N ASN A 914 10.38 -11.06 9.23
CA ASN A 914 11.38 -12.13 9.11
C ASN A 914 11.39 -13.12 10.29
N GLY A 915 10.92 -12.70 11.47
CA GLY A 915 10.77 -13.56 12.66
C GLY A 915 9.55 -14.49 12.58
N GLY A 916 8.62 -14.21 11.67
CA GLY A 916 7.37 -14.95 11.47
C GLY A 916 7.38 -16.01 10.38
N GLY A 917 6.26 -16.19 9.75
CA GLY A 917 6.09 -17.05 8.58
C GLY A 917 6.13 -18.53 8.84
N ARG A 918 5.76 -18.98 10.05
CA ARG A 918 5.66 -20.41 10.43
C ARG A 918 4.33 -20.67 11.11
N ILE A 919 3.81 -21.90 10.99
CA ILE A 919 2.68 -22.35 11.80
C ILE A 919 3.21 -22.67 13.20
N VAL A 920 2.73 -21.90 14.17
CA VAL A 920 3.05 -22.10 15.60
C VAL A 920 2.22 -23.20 16.20
N ALA A 921 0.92 -23.25 15.83
CA ALA A 921 -0.02 -24.26 16.27
C ALA A 921 -1.17 -24.39 15.28
N ALA A 922 -1.75 -25.60 15.17
CA ALA A 922 -2.98 -25.85 14.44
C ALA A 922 -3.83 -26.87 15.21
N GLY A 923 -5.16 -26.68 15.23
CA GLY A 923 -6.08 -27.58 15.95
C GLY A 923 -7.33 -26.86 16.43
N THR A 924 -8.08 -27.50 17.32
CA THR A 924 -9.24 -26.89 17.98
C THR A 924 -8.76 -25.83 19.00
N PRO A 925 -9.61 -24.87 19.39
CA PRO A 925 -9.29 -23.90 20.43
C PRO A 925 -8.71 -24.52 21.69
N GLU A 926 -9.28 -25.67 22.13
CA GLU A 926 -8.84 -26.42 23.31
C GLU A 926 -7.44 -27.05 23.13
N THR A 927 -7.01 -27.28 21.90
CA THR A 927 -5.64 -27.73 21.56
C THR A 927 -4.66 -26.59 21.56
N ILE A 928 -5.06 -25.44 21.03
CA ILE A 928 -4.21 -24.24 20.91
C ILE A 928 -3.82 -23.68 22.30
N ILE A 929 -4.74 -23.63 23.26
CA ILE A 929 -4.48 -23.13 24.63
C ILE A 929 -3.40 -23.96 25.37
N LYS A 930 -3.13 -25.20 24.94
CA LYS A 930 -2.09 -26.05 25.51
C LYS A 930 -0.68 -25.75 24.95
N ARG A 931 -0.59 -24.97 23.87
CA ARG A 931 0.67 -24.63 23.21
C ARG A 931 1.29 -23.38 23.79
N LYS A 932 2.36 -23.53 24.56
CA LYS A 932 3.07 -22.41 25.22
C LYS A 932 3.66 -21.38 24.23
N SER A 933 3.96 -21.79 23.00
CA SER A 933 4.52 -20.93 21.95
C SER A 933 3.48 -20.07 21.23
N SER A 934 2.18 -20.28 21.48
CA SER A 934 1.08 -19.56 20.85
C SER A 934 0.66 -18.38 21.74
N TYR A 935 0.84 -17.17 21.24
CA TYR A 935 0.32 -15.97 21.91
C TYR A 935 -1.21 -15.99 21.90
N THR A 936 -1.83 -16.31 20.75
CA THR A 936 -3.29 -16.49 20.66
C THR A 936 -3.80 -17.49 21.70
N GLY A 937 -3.09 -18.63 21.88
CA GLY A 937 -3.43 -19.62 22.90
C GLY A 937 -3.33 -19.09 24.32
N HIS A 938 -2.38 -18.20 24.60
CA HIS A 938 -2.22 -17.58 25.91
C HIS A 938 -3.44 -16.74 26.29
N TYR A 939 -3.85 -15.80 25.44
CA TYR A 939 -5.02 -14.94 25.67
C TYR A 939 -6.34 -15.73 25.65
N LEU A 940 -6.50 -16.67 24.72
CA LEU A 940 -7.66 -17.53 24.66
C LEU A 940 -7.86 -18.39 25.91
N LYS A 941 -6.77 -18.77 26.57
CA LYS A 941 -6.82 -19.54 27.82
C LYS A 941 -7.48 -18.77 28.96
N MET A 942 -7.30 -17.44 29.02
CA MET A 942 -7.94 -16.61 30.04
C MET A 942 -9.47 -16.66 29.88
N LEU A 943 -9.97 -16.47 28.66
CA LEU A 943 -11.41 -16.50 28.35
C LEU A 943 -12.07 -17.88 28.55
N LEU A 944 -11.35 -18.97 28.30
CA LEU A 944 -11.89 -20.32 28.45
C LEU A 944 -11.74 -20.89 29.87
N LYS A 945 -10.87 -20.32 30.73
CA LYS A 945 -10.72 -20.74 32.16
C LYS A 945 -11.83 -20.24 33.04
N ASP A 946 -12.29 -19.02 32.85
CA ASP A 946 -13.33 -18.40 33.68
C ASP A 946 -14.66 -19.18 33.61
N ARG A 947 -14.87 -19.99 32.55
CA ARG A 947 -16.03 -20.87 32.45
C ARG A 947 -16.02 -22.10 33.32
N LYS A 948 -14.86 -22.65 33.68
CA LYS A 948 -14.82 -23.79 34.61
C LYS A 948 -15.21 -23.41 36.02
N LEU A 949 -14.99 -22.13 36.38
CA LEU A 949 -15.38 -21.55 37.67
C LEU A 949 -16.86 -21.11 37.72
N ALA A 950 -17.49 -20.82 36.59
CA ALA A 950 -18.92 -20.45 36.53
C ALA A 950 -19.84 -21.66 36.32
N ALA A 951 -19.30 -22.84 36.04
CA ALA A 951 -20.05 -24.11 35.85
C ALA A 951 -19.90 -25.06 37.06
N GLU A 952 -19.04 -24.73 38.06
CA GLU A 952 -19.00 -25.31 39.41
C GLU A 952 -19.73 -24.38 40.39
#